data_4603d76df2df39cc1da7b29323d4216b
#
_entry.id   4603d76df2df39cc1da7b29323d4216b
#
_cell.length_a   1.000
_cell.length_b   1.000
_cell.length_c   1.000
_cell.angle_alpha   90.00
_cell.angle_beta   90.00
_cell.angle_gamma   90.00
#
_symmetry.space_group_name_H-M   'P 1'
#
loop_
_entity.id
_entity.type
_entity.pdbx_description
1 polymer ?
#
loop_
_entity_poly.entity_id
_entity_poly.type
_entity_poly.pdbx_seq_one_letter_code
_entity_poly.pdbx_strand_id
1 'polypeptide(L)'
;MHCTRKVLDDLIWVGADDRRLSCFEGVYSVPDGVSYNSFLLLDEKTVLFDTVDKAVYQTFFENVEYALGARELDYLLISHMEPDHAYTIGDLIVRYPKVKIICNAKIQAMLGQFFRVDFSDRLVLVKEGDSFSCGRHVLNFVNAPMVHWPEVMMTYDSTDGILFSADAFGLFGALNGRLFADETDFFTEHLDEARRYYTNIVGKYGPQVQSVLKKAAKLDIKYVCPLHGFVWRSHFGDFLEKYLLWSSYTPEEQSVLIAYASVYGHTENAANILAAKLVEKGVRVRMHDASVIPASNIVSDAFRCSHLVFAATTYNAGVFVTMENLLHDIAAHNLQNRKVAIIENGSWAPMSGKAMREILAGLKKIEYIGDGVTLKSALAEGQDAELEALSEAIAADILPPPAEAPVAAAAAAPAVLSPDAVDPKAFNKFSYGVEVLTTRVDGKDYGCIINTAGQVAAGDVKKVTISVIKKNNTCDMVMKAGKFNISILTEDAPYSVFQHFGFQSGRDVDKFADVPYDDRTANGIRYIPTYTNAVFSCEVIEHYDLETQMLYIARVVEAKVLSNAPSCTYGYYHAHIKPKKNPAPEQKECWVCKVCGYVHEGAEMPDDFSCPLCKHGKEDFEHVVPDATPKQKGYVCKICGHFEPCEGELPADYTCPLCKHTREDFEPAEQ
;
A
#
# COMPACT_ATOMS: atom_id res chain seq x y z
N MET A 1 30.77 21.38 6.89
CA MET A 1 29.48 21.65 6.18
C MET A 1 28.49 20.62 6.63
N HIS A 2 27.21 20.95 6.71
CA HIS A 2 26.19 20.05 7.22
C HIS A 2 24.98 20.03 6.27
N CYS A 3 24.26 18.93 6.26
CA CYS A 3 23.01 18.74 5.53
C CYS A 3 22.01 18.08 6.48
N THR A 4 21.24 18.88 7.20
CA THR A 4 20.26 18.41 8.17
C THR A 4 18.87 18.88 7.79
N ARG A 5 17.83 18.11 8.13
CA ARG A 5 16.43 18.47 7.91
C ARG A 5 15.61 18.23 9.19
N LYS A 6 14.71 19.15 9.52
CA LYS A 6 13.79 18.95 10.63
C LYS A 6 12.66 18.00 10.22
N VAL A 7 12.42 17.00 11.04
CA VAL A 7 11.17 16.22 11.03
C VAL A 7 10.11 16.95 11.86
N LEU A 8 10.51 17.37 13.06
CA LEU A 8 9.78 18.27 13.95
C LEU A 8 10.76 19.35 14.49
N ASP A 9 10.30 20.25 15.31
CA ASP A 9 11.16 21.33 15.85
C ASP A 9 12.31 20.79 16.70
N ASP A 10 12.12 19.66 17.36
CA ASP A 10 13.06 18.98 18.25
C ASP A 10 13.53 17.61 17.75
N LEU A 11 13.05 17.16 16.58
CA LEU A 11 13.54 15.94 15.91
C LEU A 11 14.18 16.30 14.56
N ILE A 12 15.47 16.05 14.44
CA ILE A 12 16.28 16.44 13.29
C ILE A 12 16.85 15.19 12.60
N TRP A 13 16.63 15.06 11.30
CA TRP A 13 17.35 14.11 10.46
C TRP A 13 18.81 14.53 10.33
N VAL A 14 19.72 13.61 10.66
CA VAL A 14 21.17 13.82 10.65
C VAL A 14 21.92 12.78 9.82
N GLY A 15 21.19 11.95 9.09
CA GLY A 15 21.72 10.91 8.21
C GLY A 15 22.48 11.46 7.01
N ALA A 16 22.78 10.59 6.04
CA ALA A 16 23.45 10.96 4.81
C ALA A 16 23.08 10.04 3.63
N ASP A 17 23.27 10.56 2.41
CA ASP A 17 23.13 9.79 1.17
C ASP A 17 24.49 9.28 0.68
N ASP A 18 24.57 8.01 0.29
CA ASP A 18 25.70 7.47 -0.48
C ASP A 18 25.31 7.30 -1.96
N ARG A 19 25.83 8.16 -2.81
CA ARG A 19 25.65 8.11 -4.27
C ARG A 19 26.80 7.42 -5.00
N ARG A 20 27.78 6.91 -4.26
CA ARG A 20 28.96 6.24 -4.83
C ARG A 20 28.86 4.73 -4.71
N LEU A 21 27.98 4.24 -3.86
CA LEU A 21 27.72 2.82 -3.71
C LEU A 21 27.06 2.30 -5.01
N SER A 22 27.73 1.35 -5.68
CA SER A 22 27.19 0.73 -6.89
C SER A 22 26.37 -0.51 -6.59
N CYS A 23 26.63 -1.16 -5.44
CA CYS A 23 26.02 -2.42 -5.08
C CYS A 23 25.84 -2.49 -3.55
N PHE A 24 24.58 -2.42 -3.09
CA PHE A 24 24.21 -2.53 -1.69
C PHE A 24 24.35 -4.00 -1.24
N GLU A 25 24.86 -4.24 -0.04
CA GLU A 25 25.23 -5.57 0.49
C GLU A 25 26.11 -6.44 -0.45
N GLY A 26 26.75 -5.81 -1.44
CA GLY A 26 27.52 -6.54 -2.44
C GLY A 26 26.70 -7.30 -3.47
N VAL A 27 25.37 -7.20 -3.45
CA VAL A 27 24.43 -7.98 -4.30
C VAL A 27 23.48 -7.07 -5.08
N TYR A 28 22.91 -6.05 -4.44
CA TYR A 28 21.83 -5.27 -5.02
C TYR A 28 22.36 -4.02 -5.71
N SER A 29 22.26 -3.97 -7.04
CA SER A 29 22.64 -2.77 -7.81
C SER A 29 21.80 -1.57 -7.38
N VAL A 30 22.43 -0.47 -7.01
CA VAL A 30 21.78 0.78 -6.55
C VAL A 30 22.31 1.98 -7.36
N PRO A 31 21.90 2.12 -8.64
CA PRO A 31 22.40 3.19 -9.50
C PRO A 31 22.07 4.59 -8.99
N ASP A 32 20.98 4.72 -8.23
CA ASP A 32 20.53 5.98 -7.61
C ASP A 32 21.05 6.15 -6.16
N GLY A 33 21.99 5.29 -5.75
CA GLY A 33 22.57 5.29 -4.41
C GLY A 33 21.62 4.74 -3.33
N VAL A 34 21.90 5.12 -2.08
CA VAL A 34 21.12 4.74 -0.90
C VAL A 34 21.19 5.87 0.13
N SER A 35 20.12 6.03 0.93
CA SER A 35 20.14 6.90 2.11
C SER A 35 20.35 6.05 3.37
N TYR A 36 21.14 6.56 4.31
CA TYR A 36 21.27 6.05 5.66
C TYR A 36 20.65 7.08 6.61
N ASN A 37 19.52 6.76 7.19
CA ASN A 37 18.80 7.68 8.05
C ASN A 37 19.23 7.50 9.51
N SER A 38 19.47 8.60 10.15
CA SER A 38 19.66 8.72 11.59
C SER A 38 18.95 9.99 12.06
N PHE A 39 18.41 9.97 13.27
CA PHE A 39 17.61 11.07 13.79
C PHE A 39 18.13 11.50 15.16
N LEU A 40 18.18 12.81 15.40
CA LEU A 40 18.57 13.38 16.67
C LEU A 40 17.38 14.05 17.33
N LEU A 41 16.98 13.55 18.49
CA LEU A 41 15.96 14.14 19.35
C LEU A 41 16.62 15.08 20.36
N LEU A 42 16.14 16.32 20.40
CA LEU A 42 16.64 17.39 21.27
C LEU A 42 15.61 17.74 22.37
N ASP A 43 15.37 16.80 23.28
CA ASP A 43 14.52 17.00 24.45
C ASP A 43 15.38 17.35 25.70
N GLU A 44 14.87 17.20 26.94
CA GLU A 44 15.68 17.32 28.16
C GLU A 44 16.94 16.45 28.10
N LYS A 45 16.76 15.20 27.59
CA LYS A 45 17.83 14.29 27.19
C LYS A 45 17.94 14.25 25.67
N THR A 46 19.14 14.29 25.17
CA THR A 46 19.40 14.13 23.74
C THR A 46 19.53 12.66 23.38
N VAL A 47 18.79 12.22 22.36
CA VAL A 47 18.82 10.83 21.88
C VAL A 47 19.12 10.79 20.39
N LEU A 48 20.18 10.08 20.01
CA LEU A 48 20.49 9.75 18.63
C LEU A 48 19.91 8.37 18.31
N PHE A 49 19.15 8.26 17.24
CA PHE A 49 18.57 6.99 16.76
C PHE A 49 19.44 6.44 15.66
N ASP A 50 20.07 5.31 15.94
CA ASP A 50 21.01 4.58 15.08
C ASP A 50 22.16 5.41 14.55
N THR A 51 23.08 4.80 13.84
CA THR A 51 24.19 5.47 13.18
C THR A 51 24.13 5.21 11.66
N VAL A 52 25.25 5.25 10.96
CA VAL A 52 25.29 5.12 9.50
C VAL A 52 26.47 4.25 9.06
N ASP A 53 26.48 3.88 7.77
CA ASP A 53 27.61 3.22 7.13
C ASP A 53 28.87 4.10 7.17
N LYS A 54 30.00 3.46 7.18
CA LYS A 54 31.30 4.10 7.24
C LYS A 54 31.58 5.00 6.02
N ALA A 55 30.98 4.71 4.87
CA ALA A 55 31.20 5.47 3.65
C ALA A 55 30.76 6.95 3.78
N VAL A 56 29.77 7.19 4.63
CA VAL A 56 29.19 8.53 4.85
C VAL A 56 29.46 9.10 6.24
N TYR A 57 30.37 8.46 7.00
CA TYR A 57 30.60 8.77 8.41
C TYR A 57 30.98 10.23 8.66
N GLN A 58 31.76 10.85 7.78
CA GLN A 58 32.17 12.23 7.96
C GLN A 58 30.99 13.19 7.89
N THR A 59 30.13 13.04 6.87
CA THR A 59 28.90 13.85 6.71
C THR A 59 27.98 13.66 7.90
N PHE A 60 27.81 12.43 8.34
CA PHE A 60 27.00 12.10 9.50
C PHE A 60 27.46 12.81 10.77
N PHE A 61 28.76 12.76 11.10
CA PHE A 61 29.26 13.43 12.30
C PHE A 61 29.19 14.95 12.18
N GLU A 62 29.46 15.54 11.02
CA GLU A 62 29.25 16.97 10.79
C GLU A 62 27.77 17.37 11.01
N ASN A 63 26.82 16.52 10.58
CA ASN A 63 25.40 16.73 10.79
C ASN A 63 25.01 16.65 12.27
N VAL A 64 25.49 15.62 12.97
CA VAL A 64 25.23 15.43 14.41
C VAL A 64 25.80 16.60 15.22
N GLU A 65 27.03 16.99 14.98
CA GLU A 65 27.68 18.14 15.67
C GLU A 65 26.89 19.43 15.46
N TYR A 66 26.49 19.68 14.22
CA TYR A 66 25.73 20.88 13.90
C TYR A 66 24.35 20.89 14.58
N ALA A 67 23.63 19.77 14.52
CA ALA A 67 22.30 19.66 15.12
C ALA A 67 22.33 19.69 16.64
N LEU A 68 23.35 19.08 17.25
CA LEU A 68 23.56 19.04 18.70
C LEU A 68 23.95 20.42 19.26
N GLY A 69 24.73 21.21 18.50
CA GLY A 69 25.20 22.53 18.90
C GLY A 69 26.06 22.46 20.18
N ALA A 70 25.66 23.19 21.21
CA ALA A 70 26.38 23.20 22.50
C ALA A 70 25.92 22.12 23.50
N ARG A 71 24.98 21.26 23.12
CA ARG A 71 24.46 20.19 23.99
C ARG A 71 25.38 19.00 23.99
N GLU A 72 25.36 18.20 25.06
CA GLU A 72 25.97 16.88 25.10
C GLU A 72 25.04 15.86 24.46
N LEU A 73 25.59 14.78 23.89
CA LEU A 73 24.81 13.61 23.47
C LEU A 73 24.67 12.65 24.65
N ASP A 74 23.43 12.50 25.16
CA ASP A 74 23.18 11.66 26.34
C ASP A 74 23.02 10.20 25.97
N TYR A 75 22.32 9.90 24.87
CA TYR A 75 21.97 8.53 24.49
C TYR A 75 22.13 8.27 23.00
N LEU A 76 22.61 7.06 22.69
CA LEU A 76 22.44 6.40 21.39
C LEU A 76 21.39 5.30 21.58
N LEU A 77 20.33 5.32 20.82
CA LEU A 77 19.36 4.23 20.73
C LEU A 77 19.67 3.40 19.49
N ILE A 78 19.83 2.10 19.64
CA ILE A 78 20.13 1.18 18.56
C ILE A 78 18.89 0.35 18.26
N SER A 79 18.38 0.47 17.04
CA SER A 79 17.25 -0.30 16.54
C SER A 79 17.71 -1.59 15.85
N HIS A 80 18.87 -1.54 15.17
CA HIS A 80 19.39 -2.59 14.31
C HIS A 80 20.91 -2.62 14.31
N MET A 81 21.51 -3.80 14.16
CA MET A 81 22.96 -4.01 14.24
C MET A 81 23.63 -4.29 12.90
N GLU A 82 22.91 -4.17 11.79
CA GLU A 82 23.54 -4.24 10.48
C GLU A 82 24.59 -3.14 10.32
N PRO A 83 25.78 -3.43 9.76
CA PRO A 83 26.88 -2.48 9.72
C PRO A 83 26.57 -1.12 9.11
N ASP A 84 25.63 -1.03 8.17
CA ASP A 84 25.22 0.23 7.55
C ASP A 84 24.44 1.17 8.49
N HIS A 85 24.00 0.66 9.66
CA HIS A 85 23.41 1.44 10.76
C HIS A 85 24.25 1.39 12.05
N ALA A 86 25.23 0.49 12.11
CA ALA A 86 25.99 0.23 13.34
C ALA A 86 27.50 0.52 13.22
N TYR A 87 28.04 0.66 12.00
CA TYR A 87 29.48 0.71 11.80
C TYR A 87 30.15 1.83 12.60
N THR A 88 29.55 3.01 12.67
CA THR A 88 30.14 4.20 13.28
C THR A 88 29.93 4.30 14.80
N ILE A 89 29.31 3.27 15.44
CA ILE A 89 29.12 3.22 16.91
C ILE A 89 30.45 3.35 17.65
N GLY A 90 31.50 2.65 17.18
CA GLY A 90 32.82 2.71 17.77
C GLY A 90 33.43 4.12 17.78
N ASP A 91 33.30 4.84 16.69
CA ASP A 91 33.77 6.23 16.58
C ASP A 91 32.91 7.18 17.41
N LEU A 92 31.60 6.94 17.46
CA LEU A 92 30.66 7.75 18.22
C LEU A 92 30.98 7.73 19.73
N ILE A 93 31.24 6.57 20.32
CA ILE A 93 31.58 6.46 21.76
C ILE A 93 32.94 7.07 22.12
N VAL A 94 33.85 7.16 21.17
CA VAL A 94 35.12 7.88 21.33
C VAL A 94 34.88 9.39 21.31
N ARG A 95 34.05 9.86 20.42
CA ARG A 95 33.72 11.29 20.24
C ARG A 95 32.83 11.80 21.39
N TYR A 96 31.88 10.99 21.85
CA TYR A 96 30.95 11.29 22.92
C TYR A 96 31.14 10.28 24.09
N PRO A 97 32.20 10.40 24.90
CA PRO A 97 32.61 9.38 25.87
C PRO A 97 31.57 9.15 27.00
N LYS A 98 30.67 10.11 27.22
CA LYS A 98 29.62 9.99 28.25
C LYS A 98 28.32 9.35 27.70
N VAL A 99 28.22 9.15 26.38
CA VAL A 99 26.98 8.60 25.77
C VAL A 99 26.66 7.23 26.33
N LYS A 100 25.40 7.02 26.71
CA LYS A 100 24.82 5.72 27.05
C LYS A 100 24.12 5.11 25.85
N ILE A 101 24.01 3.80 25.82
CA ILE A 101 23.44 3.03 24.71
C ILE A 101 22.16 2.37 25.17
N ILE A 102 21.03 2.76 24.60
CA ILE A 102 19.73 2.12 24.78
C ILE A 102 19.62 0.99 23.76
N CYS A 103 19.48 -0.26 24.21
CA CYS A 103 19.38 -1.42 23.34
C CYS A 103 18.71 -2.60 24.04
N ASN A 104 18.30 -3.62 23.27
CA ASN A 104 17.85 -4.88 23.84
C ASN A 104 19.03 -5.88 24.08
N ALA A 105 18.74 -6.98 24.74
CA ALA A 105 19.78 -7.97 25.08
C ALA A 105 20.42 -8.65 23.86
N LYS A 106 19.72 -8.76 22.73
CA LYS A 106 20.28 -9.32 21.48
C LYS A 106 21.25 -8.34 20.83
N ILE A 107 20.89 -7.06 20.78
CA ILE A 107 21.77 -5.98 20.31
C ILE A 107 23.04 -5.93 21.19
N GLN A 108 22.89 -6.03 22.52
CA GLN A 108 24.05 -6.12 23.43
C GLN A 108 25.00 -7.25 23.03
N ALA A 109 24.48 -8.45 22.76
CA ALA A 109 25.30 -9.58 22.36
C ALA A 109 26.04 -9.32 21.03
N MET A 110 25.35 -8.68 20.06
CA MET A 110 25.93 -8.35 18.75
C MET A 110 26.97 -7.22 18.83
N LEU A 111 26.80 -6.24 19.72
CA LEU A 111 27.82 -5.24 19.99
C LEU A 111 29.18 -5.89 20.35
N GLY A 112 29.15 -6.94 21.19
CA GLY A 112 30.35 -7.71 21.56
C GLY A 112 30.94 -8.55 20.40
N GLN A 113 30.14 -8.84 19.36
CA GLN A 113 30.60 -9.54 18.15
C GLN A 113 31.26 -8.60 17.14
N PHE A 114 30.70 -7.42 16.95
CA PHE A 114 31.18 -6.45 15.97
C PHE A 114 32.34 -5.59 16.51
N PHE A 115 32.32 -5.28 17.81
CA PHE A 115 33.29 -4.35 18.42
C PHE A 115 34.11 -5.04 19.52
N ARG A 116 35.43 -4.80 19.51
CA ARG A 116 36.34 -5.26 20.57
C ARG A 116 36.45 -4.20 21.68
N VAL A 117 35.29 -3.75 22.17
CA VAL A 117 35.17 -2.71 23.20
C VAL A 117 34.19 -3.21 24.24
N ASP A 118 34.49 -2.94 25.53
CA ASP A 118 33.53 -3.19 26.58
C ASP A 118 32.51 -2.03 26.64
N PHE A 119 31.25 -2.38 26.47
CA PHE A 119 30.12 -1.46 26.54
C PHE A 119 29.37 -1.52 27.86
N SER A 120 29.76 -2.42 28.82
CA SER A 120 28.96 -2.78 30.00
C SER A 120 28.56 -1.56 30.85
N ASP A 121 29.47 -0.59 31.03
CA ASP A 121 29.26 0.59 31.87
C ASP A 121 28.30 1.63 31.25
N ARG A 122 27.94 1.48 29.99
CA ARG A 122 27.13 2.44 29.25
C ARG A 122 25.80 1.91 28.73
N LEU A 123 25.48 0.64 28.94
CA LEU A 123 24.26 0.04 28.45
C LEU A 123 23.05 0.40 29.30
N VAL A 124 21.94 0.71 28.63
CA VAL A 124 20.58 0.79 29.17
C VAL A 124 19.77 -0.27 28.48
N LEU A 125 19.61 -1.43 29.13
CA LEU A 125 18.87 -2.55 28.55
C LEU A 125 17.38 -2.34 28.66
N VAL A 126 16.69 -2.52 27.55
CA VAL A 126 15.23 -2.41 27.42
C VAL A 126 14.67 -3.68 26.75
N LYS A 127 13.39 -3.91 26.96
CA LYS A 127 12.63 -5.01 26.34
C LYS A 127 11.29 -4.52 25.83
N GLU A 128 10.58 -5.36 25.11
CA GLU A 128 9.24 -5.05 24.63
C GLU A 128 8.31 -4.62 25.77
N GLY A 129 7.63 -3.50 25.57
CA GLY A 129 6.70 -2.92 26.54
C GLY A 129 7.34 -2.00 27.58
N ASP A 130 8.69 -1.93 27.64
CA ASP A 130 9.34 -0.90 28.44
C ASP A 130 9.16 0.48 27.80
N SER A 131 9.27 1.52 28.63
CA SER A 131 9.26 2.92 28.17
C SER A 131 10.44 3.69 28.75
N PHE A 132 10.90 4.70 28.00
CA PHE A 132 11.99 5.57 28.38
C PHE A 132 11.60 7.03 28.20
N SER A 133 11.68 7.84 29.27
CA SER A 133 11.38 9.27 29.20
C SER A 133 12.63 10.07 28.86
N CYS A 134 12.52 10.89 27.81
CA CYS A 134 13.54 11.87 27.41
C CYS A 134 13.34 13.26 28.01
N GLY A 135 12.20 13.49 28.66
CA GLY A 135 11.66 14.75 29.10
C GLY A 135 10.20 14.84 28.68
N ARG A 136 9.91 15.59 27.63
CA ARG A 136 8.59 15.66 26.97
C ARG A 136 8.26 14.34 26.26
N HIS A 137 9.22 13.76 25.55
CA HIS A 137 9.04 12.55 24.75
C HIS A 137 9.12 11.28 25.60
N VAL A 138 8.26 10.30 25.25
CA VAL A 138 8.22 8.98 25.87
C VAL A 138 8.37 7.91 24.80
N LEU A 139 9.52 7.26 24.80
CA LEU A 139 9.88 6.21 23.86
C LEU A 139 9.41 4.85 24.37
N ASN A 140 8.65 4.13 23.55
CA ASN A 140 8.14 2.80 23.86
C ASN A 140 8.75 1.79 22.87
N PHE A 141 9.19 0.63 23.38
CA PHE A 141 9.96 -0.34 22.60
C PHE A 141 9.08 -1.49 22.11
N VAL A 142 9.17 -1.79 20.82
CA VAL A 142 8.41 -2.84 20.13
C VAL A 142 9.38 -3.75 19.40
N ASN A 143 9.52 -4.99 19.84
CA ASN A 143 10.37 -5.96 19.15
C ASN A 143 9.77 -6.33 17.78
N ALA A 144 10.64 -6.34 16.77
CA ALA A 144 10.32 -6.70 15.39
C ALA A 144 11.28 -7.80 14.88
N PRO A 145 11.37 -8.96 15.58
CA PRO A 145 12.35 -9.98 15.24
C PRO A 145 12.16 -10.48 13.81
N MET A 146 13.25 -10.65 13.07
CA MET A 146 13.30 -11.04 11.66
C MET A 146 12.66 -10.03 10.69
N VAL A 147 12.60 -8.76 11.09
CA VAL A 147 12.23 -7.67 10.18
C VAL A 147 13.41 -6.66 10.11
N HIS A 148 14.62 -7.02 9.51
CA HIS A 148 14.79 -8.38 8.94
C HIS A 148 15.79 -9.27 9.72
N TRP A 149 16.43 -8.79 10.79
CA TRP A 149 17.31 -9.55 11.67
C TRP A 149 16.63 -9.86 13.02
N PRO A 150 17.17 -10.84 13.81
CA PRO A 150 16.48 -11.33 15.02
C PRO A 150 16.44 -10.33 16.18
N GLU A 151 17.33 -9.33 16.20
CA GLU A 151 17.48 -8.35 17.28
C GLU A 151 16.66 -7.07 17.03
N VAL A 152 16.10 -6.88 15.84
CA VAL A 152 15.44 -5.62 15.45
C VAL A 152 14.39 -5.19 16.47
N MET A 153 14.49 -3.93 16.87
CA MET A 153 13.61 -3.26 17.82
C MET A 153 13.15 -1.92 17.24
N MET A 154 11.87 -1.80 16.98
CA MET A 154 11.24 -0.50 16.63
C MET A 154 11.02 0.32 17.90
N THR A 155 11.01 1.64 17.74
CA THR A 155 10.73 2.57 18.84
C THR A 155 9.55 3.45 18.48
N TYR A 156 8.56 3.52 19.36
CA TYR A 156 7.40 4.40 19.18
C TYR A 156 7.43 5.53 20.22
N ASP A 157 7.56 6.76 19.75
CA ASP A 157 7.34 7.93 20.59
C ASP A 157 5.84 8.22 20.68
N SER A 158 5.29 8.00 21.88
CA SER A 158 3.85 8.20 22.13
C SER A 158 3.45 9.65 22.29
N THR A 159 4.39 10.58 22.39
CA THR A 159 4.13 12.01 22.57
C THR A 159 3.69 12.64 21.25
N ASP A 160 4.43 12.41 20.18
CA ASP A 160 4.16 12.99 18.87
C ASP A 160 3.70 11.96 17.82
N GLY A 161 3.57 10.68 18.22
CA GLY A 161 3.10 9.60 17.34
C GLY A 161 4.13 9.21 16.29
N ILE A 162 5.42 9.13 16.66
CA ILE A 162 6.51 8.83 15.74
C ILE A 162 6.93 7.37 15.88
N LEU A 163 6.92 6.62 14.77
CA LEU A 163 7.46 5.28 14.70
C LEU A 163 8.84 5.30 14.03
N PHE A 164 9.89 5.00 14.77
CA PHE A 164 11.20 4.64 14.23
C PHE A 164 11.17 3.15 13.90
N SER A 165 11.10 2.84 12.61
CA SER A 165 10.68 1.52 12.12
C SER A 165 11.83 0.58 11.77
N ALA A 166 13.07 0.94 12.10
CA ALA A 166 14.25 0.29 11.59
C ALA A 166 14.18 0.19 10.04
N ASP A 167 14.54 -0.94 9.44
CA ASP A 167 14.51 -1.13 7.99
C ASP A 167 13.13 -1.30 7.39
N ALA A 168 12.11 -1.54 8.22
CA ALA A 168 10.76 -1.60 7.71
C ALA A 168 10.36 -0.27 7.06
N PHE A 169 9.71 -0.36 5.90
CA PHE A 169 9.27 0.76 5.07
C PHE A 169 10.40 1.54 4.36
N GLY A 170 11.61 0.95 4.33
CA GLY A 170 12.74 1.46 3.57
C GLY A 170 12.59 1.31 2.06
N LEU A 171 13.47 1.97 1.32
CA LEU A 171 13.64 1.84 -0.13
C LEU A 171 15.09 2.10 -0.54
N PHE A 172 15.48 1.60 -1.71
CA PHE A 172 16.73 1.98 -2.35
C PHE A 172 16.62 3.37 -2.97
N GLY A 173 17.72 4.11 -2.99
CA GLY A 173 17.82 5.44 -3.57
C GLY A 173 18.23 6.51 -2.56
N ALA A 174 18.95 7.50 -3.04
CA ALA A 174 19.30 8.70 -2.29
C ALA A 174 18.11 9.67 -2.21
N LEU A 175 17.99 10.41 -1.12
CA LEU A 175 16.85 11.32 -0.89
C LEU A 175 16.84 12.55 -1.81
N ASN A 176 17.97 12.91 -2.39
CA ASN A 176 18.09 14.06 -3.29
C ASN A 176 17.61 15.40 -2.68
N GLY A 177 17.82 15.57 -1.37
CA GLY A 177 17.43 16.75 -0.62
C GLY A 177 15.98 16.75 -0.13
N ARG A 178 15.14 15.83 -0.60
CA ARG A 178 13.80 15.57 -0.08
C ARG A 178 13.91 14.71 1.18
N LEU A 179 13.09 14.92 2.16
CA LEU A 179 13.07 14.07 3.36
C LEU A 179 11.75 13.33 3.48
N PHE A 180 10.66 13.95 3.07
CA PHE A 180 9.33 13.39 3.24
C PHE A 180 8.80 12.77 1.94
N ALA A 181 8.06 11.68 2.06
CA ALA A 181 7.45 11.00 0.92
C ALA A 181 6.47 11.88 0.13
N ASP A 182 5.86 12.87 0.78
CA ASP A 182 4.96 13.86 0.16
C ASP A 182 5.68 15.03 -0.54
N GLU A 183 7.00 15.05 -0.54
CA GLU A 183 7.82 16.00 -1.32
C GLU A 183 8.10 15.49 -2.75
N THR A 184 7.54 14.33 -3.13
CA THR A 184 7.68 13.70 -4.44
C THR A 184 6.40 12.93 -4.81
N ASP A 185 6.23 12.54 -6.06
CA ASP A 185 5.22 11.54 -6.44
C ASP A 185 5.76 10.14 -6.14
N PHE A 186 5.67 9.74 -4.86
CA PHE A 186 6.25 8.50 -4.38
C PHE A 186 5.77 7.27 -5.17
N PHE A 187 4.48 7.20 -5.46
CA PHE A 187 3.90 6.02 -6.10
C PHE A 187 4.29 5.87 -7.57
N THR A 188 4.60 6.97 -8.24
CA THR A 188 5.11 6.96 -9.62
C THR A 188 6.62 6.83 -9.68
N GLU A 189 7.35 7.55 -8.80
CA GLU A 189 8.81 7.68 -8.92
C GLU A 189 9.58 6.62 -8.09
N HIS A 190 9.03 6.15 -6.96
CA HIS A 190 9.80 5.40 -5.96
C HIS A 190 9.20 4.05 -5.55
N LEU A 191 7.95 3.76 -5.89
CA LEU A 191 7.28 2.51 -5.46
C LEU A 191 8.02 1.25 -5.94
N ASP A 192 8.59 1.26 -7.14
CA ASP A 192 9.30 0.11 -7.69
C ASP A 192 10.59 -0.16 -6.88
N GLU A 193 11.32 0.87 -6.44
CA GLU A 193 12.49 0.74 -5.58
C GLU A 193 12.12 0.34 -4.14
N ALA A 194 10.99 0.81 -3.62
CA ALA A 194 10.47 0.38 -2.32
C ALA A 194 10.04 -1.10 -2.35
N ARG A 195 9.38 -1.55 -3.43
CA ARG A 195 9.07 -2.97 -3.63
C ARG A 195 10.34 -3.80 -3.75
N ARG A 196 11.32 -3.33 -4.53
CA ARG A 196 12.60 -4.01 -4.72
C ARG A 196 13.37 -4.13 -3.41
N TYR A 197 13.38 -3.08 -2.58
CA TYR A 197 13.95 -3.10 -1.24
C TYR A 197 13.21 -4.15 -0.38
N TYR A 198 11.89 -4.04 -0.24
CA TYR A 198 11.11 -4.97 0.56
C TYR A 198 11.34 -6.42 0.17
N THR A 199 11.20 -6.74 -1.12
CA THR A 199 11.22 -8.13 -1.60
C THR A 199 12.57 -8.79 -1.40
N ASN A 200 13.66 -8.03 -1.54
CA ASN A 200 15.02 -8.57 -1.42
C ASN A 200 15.56 -8.56 0.02
N ILE A 201 15.20 -7.58 0.82
CA ILE A 201 15.70 -7.42 2.20
C ILE A 201 14.76 -8.15 3.21
N VAL A 202 13.47 -7.95 3.09
CA VAL A 202 12.47 -8.40 4.07
C VAL A 202 11.59 -9.55 3.56
N GLY A 203 11.51 -9.77 2.24
CA GLY A 203 10.52 -10.60 1.57
C GLY A 203 10.36 -12.03 2.08
N LYS A 204 11.46 -12.65 2.55
CA LYS A 204 11.42 -13.98 3.18
C LYS A 204 10.54 -14.04 4.43
N TYR A 205 10.43 -12.94 5.16
CA TYR A 205 9.88 -12.86 6.51
C TYR A 205 8.46 -12.27 6.56
N GLY A 206 7.66 -12.46 5.52
CA GLY A 206 6.29 -11.98 5.42
C GLY A 206 5.43 -12.22 6.68
N PRO A 207 5.38 -13.44 7.27
CA PRO A 207 4.64 -13.69 8.51
C PRO A 207 5.09 -12.84 9.70
N GLN A 208 6.39 -12.57 9.84
CA GLN A 208 6.94 -11.72 10.89
C GLN A 208 6.53 -10.26 10.68
N VAL A 209 6.59 -9.78 9.43
CA VAL A 209 6.09 -8.46 9.05
C VAL A 209 4.61 -8.33 9.41
N GLN A 210 3.77 -9.31 9.05
CA GLN A 210 2.35 -9.33 9.40
C GLN A 210 2.13 -9.25 10.93
N SER A 211 2.96 -9.92 11.71
CA SER A 211 2.90 -9.86 13.18
C SER A 211 3.23 -8.46 13.71
N VAL A 212 4.27 -7.83 13.17
CA VAL A 212 4.67 -6.46 13.55
C VAL A 212 3.61 -5.44 13.14
N LEU A 213 3.03 -5.56 11.94
CA LEU A 213 1.96 -4.69 11.47
C LEU A 213 0.72 -4.74 12.37
N LYS A 214 0.38 -5.94 12.89
CA LYS A 214 -0.72 -6.09 13.88
C LYS A 214 -0.43 -5.37 15.20
N LYS A 215 0.83 -5.30 15.63
CA LYS A 215 1.23 -4.52 16.81
C LYS A 215 1.13 -3.02 16.51
N ALA A 216 1.68 -2.58 15.37
CA ALA A 216 1.68 -1.18 14.95
C ALA A 216 0.27 -0.62 14.72
N ALA A 217 -0.68 -1.44 14.27
CA ALA A 217 -2.08 -1.03 14.06
C ALA A 217 -2.80 -0.56 15.35
N LYS A 218 -2.21 -0.81 16.53
CA LYS A 218 -2.76 -0.35 17.81
C LYS A 218 -2.20 1.01 18.23
N LEU A 219 -1.26 1.56 17.48
CA LEU A 219 -0.56 2.82 17.78
C LEU A 219 -1.15 3.96 16.92
N ASP A 220 -1.22 5.15 17.51
CA ASP A 220 -1.58 6.38 16.78
C ASP A 220 -0.34 6.96 16.07
N ILE A 221 -0.01 6.39 14.91
CA ILE A 221 1.20 6.75 14.15
C ILE A 221 0.91 7.93 13.24
N LYS A 222 1.65 9.03 13.43
CA LYS A 222 1.60 10.25 12.60
C LYS A 222 2.82 10.36 11.69
N TYR A 223 3.97 9.86 12.14
CA TYR A 223 5.22 9.84 11.40
C TYR A 223 5.82 8.45 11.40
N VAL A 224 6.40 8.03 10.28
CA VAL A 224 7.24 6.84 10.20
C VAL A 224 8.62 7.24 9.73
N CYS A 225 9.63 6.89 10.52
CA CYS A 225 11.03 7.22 10.30
C CYS A 225 11.83 5.92 10.06
N PRO A 226 11.95 5.45 8.81
CA PRO A 226 12.75 4.27 8.47
C PRO A 226 14.24 4.58 8.44
N LEU A 227 15.07 3.54 8.46
CA LEU A 227 16.54 3.69 8.36
C LEU A 227 17.01 3.95 6.91
N HIS A 228 16.18 3.67 5.92
CA HIS A 228 16.40 4.02 4.51
C HIS A 228 15.18 4.70 3.91
N GLY A 229 15.40 5.62 2.95
CA GLY A 229 14.33 6.27 2.20
C GLY A 229 13.62 7.39 2.95
N PHE A 230 12.38 7.65 2.58
CA PHE A 230 11.64 8.83 3.01
C PHE A 230 10.97 8.65 4.37
N VAL A 231 10.86 9.75 5.12
CA VAL A 231 9.99 9.88 6.29
C VAL A 231 8.55 10.06 5.82
N TRP A 232 7.63 9.33 6.45
CA TRP A 232 6.20 9.45 6.17
C TRP A 232 5.51 10.33 7.21
N ARG A 233 4.68 11.26 6.73
CA ARG A 233 3.80 12.13 7.56
C ARG A 233 2.40 12.27 6.97
N SER A 234 2.17 11.75 5.77
CA SER A 234 0.88 11.70 5.07
C SER A 234 0.88 10.51 4.10
N HIS A 235 -0.30 10.06 3.67
CA HIS A 235 -0.48 8.97 2.68
C HIS A 235 0.22 7.64 3.01
N PHE A 236 0.63 7.44 4.26
CA PHE A 236 1.29 6.19 4.67
C PHE A 236 0.37 4.98 4.55
N GLY A 237 -0.96 5.16 4.69
CA GLY A 237 -1.95 4.10 4.52
C GLY A 237 -1.88 3.41 3.16
N ASP A 238 -1.68 4.17 2.08
CA ASP A 238 -1.60 3.66 0.72
C ASP A 238 -0.32 2.82 0.51
N PHE A 239 0.78 3.21 1.13
CA PHE A 239 2.02 2.44 1.13
C PHE A 239 1.90 1.18 2.02
N LEU A 240 1.23 1.28 3.15
CA LEU A 240 0.95 0.15 4.04
C LEU A 240 0.10 -0.92 3.33
N GLU A 241 -0.85 -0.55 2.46
CA GLU A 241 -1.59 -1.51 1.63
C GLU A 241 -0.64 -2.34 0.74
N LYS A 242 0.38 -1.71 0.14
CA LYS A 242 1.41 -2.43 -0.62
C LYS A 242 2.21 -3.40 0.25
N TYR A 243 2.62 -2.94 1.42
CA TYR A 243 3.33 -3.77 2.40
C TYR A 243 2.51 -4.99 2.84
N LEU A 244 1.19 -4.84 3.01
CA LEU A 244 0.27 -5.95 3.34
C LEU A 244 0.20 -6.97 2.20
N LEU A 245 0.14 -6.53 0.95
CA LEU A 245 0.19 -7.43 -0.22
C LEU A 245 1.51 -8.20 -0.27
N TRP A 246 2.65 -7.51 -0.17
CA TRP A 246 3.96 -8.13 -0.26
C TRP A 246 4.20 -9.13 0.87
N SER A 247 3.84 -8.77 2.10
CA SER A 247 4.05 -9.60 3.29
C SER A 247 3.09 -10.79 3.40
N SER A 248 1.97 -10.77 2.69
CA SER A 248 1.06 -11.91 2.52
C SER A 248 1.35 -12.71 1.25
N TYR A 249 2.38 -12.34 0.47
CA TYR A 249 2.70 -12.90 -0.84
C TYR A 249 1.55 -12.82 -1.84
N THR A 250 0.66 -11.86 -1.66
CA THR A 250 -0.43 -11.58 -2.59
C THR A 250 0.10 -10.75 -3.77
N PRO A 251 -0.13 -11.17 -5.03
CA PRO A 251 0.29 -10.38 -6.19
C PRO A 251 -0.34 -8.98 -6.18
N GLU A 252 0.41 -7.96 -6.58
CA GLU A 252 -0.15 -6.62 -6.73
C GLU A 252 -1.03 -6.50 -7.96
N GLU A 253 -0.71 -7.28 -9.00
CA GLU A 253 -1.32 -7.15 -10.32
C GLU A 253 -1.65 -8.52 -10.91
N GLN A 254 -2.80 -8.62 -11.55
CA GLN A 254 -3.09 -9.71 -12.48
C GLN A 254 -2.32 -9.43 -13.78
N SER A 255 -1.10 -9.93 -13.86
CA SER A 255 -0.14 -9.68 -14.94
C SER A 255 0.87 -10.82 -15.03
N VAL A 256 1.66 -10.84 -16.09
CA VAL A 256 2.65 -11.87 -16.36
C VAL A 256 4.06 -11.30 -16.31
N LEU A 257 4.95 -11.96 -15.56
CA LEU A 257 6.38 -11.81 -15.68
C LEU A 257 6.91 -12.93 -16.57
N ILE A 258 7.64 -12.61 -17.62
CA ILE A 258 8.43 -13.55 -18.43
C ILE A 258 9.91 -13.28 -18.13
N ALA A 259 10.55 -14.20 -17.39
CA ALA A 259 12.00 -14.19 -17.21
C ALA A 259 12.61 -15.25 -18.15
N TYR A 260 13.54 -14.84 -18.97
CA TYR A 260 14.20 -15.77 -19.89
C TYR A 260 15.73 -15.73 -19.75
N ALA A 261 16.36 -16.86 -20.14
CA ALA A 261 17.81 -16.96 -20.28
C ALA A 261 18.12 -17.75 -21.57
N SER A 262 18.73 -17.07 -22.51
CA SER A 262 18.97 -17.58 -23.86
C SER A 262 20.43 -17.49 -24.25
N VAL A 263 20.98 -18.53 -24.91
CA VAL A 263 22.38 -18.52 -25.34
C VAL A 263 22.54 -17.89 -26.73
N TYR A 264 21.70 -18.30 -27.69
CA TYR A 264 21.77 -17.83 -29.08
C TYR A 264 20.43 -17.26 -29.61
N GLY A 265 19.53 -16.83 -28.72
CA GLY A 265 18.31 -16.14 -29.10
C GLY A 265 17.08 -17.03 -29.35
N HIS A 266 17.20 -18.35 -29.45
CA HIS A 266 16.05 -19.21 -29.79
C HIS A 266 15.04 -19.32 -28.62
N THR A 267 15.49 -19.41 -27.38
CA THR A 267 14.63 -19.38 -26.18
C THR A 267 14.02 -18.01 -26.01
N GLU A 268 14.78 -16.94 -26.23
CA GLU A 268 14.31 -15.56 -26.25
C GLU A 268 13.22 -15.36 -27.30
N ASN A 269 13.40 -15.90 -28.52
CA ASN A 269 12.39 -15.79 -29.56
C ASN A 269 11.05 -16.40 -29.15
N ALA A 270 11.05 -17.60 -28.52
CA ALA A 270 9.82 -18.19 -28.00
C ALA A 270 9.17 -17.35 -26.89
N ALA A 271 9.98 -16.76 -26.00
CA ALA A 271 9.51 -15.84 -24.97
C ALA A 271 8.88 -14.58 -25.59
N ASN A 272 9.49 -14.00 -26.63
CA ASN A 272 8.95 -12.85 -27.35
C ASN A 272 7.62 -13.17 -28.04
N ILE A 273 7.50 -14.34 -28.68
CA ILE A 273 6.26 -14.79 -29.32
C ILE A 273 5.14 -14.93 -28.27
N LEU A 274 5.43 -15.58 -27.15
CA LEU A 274 4.45 -15.70 -26.05
C LEU A 274 4.04 -14.32 -25.52
N ALA A 275 5.00 -13.42 -25.31
CA ALA A 275 4.72 -12.05 -24.86
C ALA A 275 3.79 -11.31 -25.82
N ALA A 276 4.06 -11.38 -27.14
CA ALA A 276 3.22 -10.76 -28.16
C ALA A 276 1.79 -11.32 -28.12
N LYS A 277 1.63 -12.64 -28.10
CA LYS A 277 0.32 -13.31 -28.03
C LYS A 277 -0.46 -12.92 -26.74
N LEU A 278 0.21 -12.79 -25.61
CA LEU A 278 -0.42 -12.33 -24.36
C LEU A 278 -0.88 -10.87 -24.44
N VAL A 279 -0.04 -9.99 -24.99
CA VAL A 279 -0.39 -8.56 -25.16
C VAL A 279 -1.54 -8.39 -26.13
N GLU A 280 -1.58 -9.15 -27.25
CA GLU A 280 -2.70 -9.16 -28.20
C GLU A 280 -4.03 -9.58 -27.53
N LYS A 281 -3.98 -10.42 -26.51
CA LYS A 281 -5.14 -10.82 -25.70
C LYS A 281 -5.49 -9.81 -24.61
N GLY A 282 -4.72 -8.71 -24.46
CA GLY A 282 -4.96 -7.67 -23.45
C GLY A 282 -4.32 -7.97 -22.07
N VAL A 283 -3.45 -8.94 -21.98
CA VAL A 283 -2.69 -9.26 -20.76
C VAL A 283 -1.48 -8.33 -20.62
N ARG A 284 -1.27 -7.78 -19.45
CA ARG A 284 -0.07 -6.98 -19.15
C ARG A 284 1.13 -7.92 -18.94
N VAL A 285 2.23 -7.65 -19.66
CA VAL A 285 3.44 -8.44 -19.64
C VAL A 285 4.64 -7.58 -19.24
N ARG A 286 5.49 -8.13 -18.36
CA ARG A 286 6.85 -7.66 -18.07
C ARG A 286 7.81 -8.73 -18.53
N MET A 287 8.90 -8.33 -19.18
CA MET A 287 9.84 -9.28 -19.77
C MET A 287 11.28 -8.90 -19.43
N HIS A 288 12.05 -9.88 -18.92
CA HIS A 288 13.41 -9.68 -18.47
C HIS A 288 14.35 -10.78 -18.95
N ASP A 289 15.51 -10.36 -19.47
CA ASP A 289 16.65 -11.27 -19.68
C ASP A 289 17.40 -11.43 -18.35
N ALA A 290 17.34 -12.62 -17.78
CA ALA A 290 18.02 -12.97 -16.53
C ALA A 290 19.56 -12.93 -16.64
N SER A 291 20.12 -12.79 -17.85
CA SER A 291 21.56 -12.63 -18.09
C SER A 291 22.00 -11.15 -18.06
N VAL A 292 21.06 -10.21 -18.10
CA VAL A 292 21.33 -8.77 -18.23
C VAL A 292 20.75 -7.98 -17.05
N ILE A 293 19.49 -8.28 -16.70
CA ILE A 293 18.77 -7.57 -15.64
C ILE A 293 19.17 -8.16 -14.29
N PRO A 294 19.52 -7.32 -13.28
CA PRO A 294 19.84 -7.80 -11.95
C PRO A 294 18.69 -8.65 -11.36
N ALA A 295 19.05 -9.77 -10.72
CA ALA A 295 18.06 -10.69 -10.13
C ALA A 295 17.08 -9.96 -9.18
N SER A 296 17.54 -8.97 -8.42
CA SER A 296 16.70 -8.19 -7.50
C SER A 296 15.52 -7.49 -8.17
N ASN A 297 15.68 -7.01 -9.40
CA ASN A 297 14.59 -6.43 -10.19
C ASN A 297 13.57 -7.49 -10.60
N ILE A 298 14.05 -8.68 -11.02
CA ILE A 298 13.19 -9.78 -11.44
C ILE A 298 12.44 -10.37 -10.23
N VAL A 299 13.08 -10.50 -9.08
CA VAL A 299 12.44 -10.90 -7.81
C VAL A 299 11.34 -9.90 -7.43
N SER A 300 11.60 -8.60 -7.54
CA SER A 300 10.59 -7.55 -7.29
C SER A 300 9.36 -7.73 -8.19
N ASP A 301 9.56 -7.94 -9.49
CA ASP A 301 8.44 -8.17 -10.41
C ASP A 301 7.78 -9.55 -10.21
N ALA A 302 8.49 -10.56 -9.71
CA ALA A 302 7.90 -11.84 -9.32
C ALA A 302 6.95 -11.70 -8.11
N PHE A 303 7.22 -10.78 -7.19
CA PHE A 303 6.26 -10.42 -6.12
C PHE A 303 5.08 -9.60 -6.65
N ARG A 304 5.30 -8.78 -7.66
CA ARG A 304 4.27 -7.93 -8.28
C ARG A 304 3.26 -8.71 -9.10
N CYS A 305 3.74 -9.64 -9.96
CA CYS A 305 2.92 -10.34 -10.95
C CYS A 305 2.27 -11.60 -10.37
N SER A 306 1.04 -11.91 -10.82
CA SER A 306 0.32 -13.12 -10.45
C SER A 306 0.84 -14.37 -11.18
N HIS A 307 1.36 -14.20 -12.40
CA HIS A 307 1.80 -15.26 -13.29
C HIS A 307 3.28 -15.09 -13.63
N LEU A 308 4.02 -16.21 -13.62
CA LEU A 308 5.46 -16.23 -13.90
C LEU A 308 5.72 -17.22 -15.02
N VAL A 309 6.45 -16.80 -16.05
CA VAL A 309 6.95 -17.68 -17.10
C VAL A 309 8.47 -17.71 -17.01
N PHE A 310 9.03 -18.90 -16.82
CA PHE A 310 10.48 -19.09 -16.85
C PHE A 310 10.87 -19.84 -18.12
N ALA A 311 11.69 -19.19 -18.95
CA ALA A 311 12.15 -19.72 -20.23
C ALA A 311 13.67 -19.88 -20.21
N ALA A 312 14.18 -21.12 -20.25
CA ALA A 312 15.62 -21.35 -20.15
C ALA A 312 16.15 -22.48 -21.05
N THR A 313 17.38 -22.28 -21.48
CA THR A 313 18.15 -23.29 -22.22
C THR A 313 18.74 -24.30 -21.24
N THR A 314 18.72 -25.58 -21.64
CA THR A 314 19.50 -26.63 -20.97
C THR A 314 20.99 -26.39 -21.20
N TYR A 315 21.75 -26.33 -20.12
CA TYR A 315 23.18 -26.11 -20.14
C TYR A 315 23.88 -27.03 -19.12
N ASN A 316 24.94 -27.71 -19.49
CA ASN A 316 25.62 -28.68 -18.61
C ASN A 316 24.67 -29.71 -17.97
N ALA A 317 23.68 -30.19 -18.74
CA ALA A 317 22.61 -31.09 -18.29
C ALA A 317 21.70 -30.51 -17.16
N GLY A 318 21.73 -29.20 -16.89
CA GLY A 318 20.93 -28.49 -15.92
C GLY A 318 20.27 -27.25 -16.53
N VAL A 319 19.93 -26.29 -15.69
CA VAL A 319 19.41 -24.98 -16.09
C VAL A 319 20.58 -24.08 -16.48
N PHE A 320 20.37 -23.16 -17.42
CA PHE A 320 21.36 -22.12 -17.72
C PHE A 320 21.61 -21.25 -16.46
N VAL A 321 22.88 -21.01 -16.15
CA VAL A 321 23.35 -20.53 -14.85
C VAL A 321 22.64 -19.27 -14.33
N THR A 322 22.33 -18.31 -15.20
CA THR A 322 21.68 -17.06 -14.78
C THR A 322 20.22 -17.30 -14.34
N MET A 323 19.51 -18.19 -15.02
CA MET A 323 18.17 -18.62 -14.62
C MET A 323 18.22 -19.49 -13.36
N GLU A 324 19.18 -20.39 -13.24
CA GLU A 324 19.35 -21.22 -12.05
C GLU A 324 19.54 -20.37 -10.80
N ASN A 325 20.44 -19.36 -10.86
CA ASN A 325 20.67 -18.42 -9.77
C ASN A 325 19.40 -17.64 -9.43
N LEU A 326 18.67 -17.12 -10.43
CA LEU A 326 17.42 -16.40 -10.23
C LEU A 326 16.36 -17.26 -9.51
N LEU A 327 16.20 -18.51 -9.94
CA LEU A 327 15.20 -19.42 -9.33
C LEU A 327 15.55 -19.77 -7.89
N HIS A 328 16.83 -19.98 -7.59
CA HIS A 328 17.31 -20.19 -6.22
C HIS A 328 17.09 -18.94 -5.36
N ASP A 329 17.28 -17.76 -5.91
CA ASP A 329 17.04 -16.49 -5.24
C ASP A 329 15.53 -16.30 -4.93
N ILE A 330 14.65 -16.52 -5.92
CA ILE A 330 13.19 -16.53 -5.72
C ILE A 330 12.78 -17.54 -4.63
N ALA A 331 13.37 -18.73 -4.64
CA ALA A 331 13.10 -19.75 -3.64
C ALA A 331 13.59 -19.34 -2.23
N ALA A 332 14.75 -18.69 -2.13
CA ALA A 332 15.28 -18.17 -0.88
C ALA A 332 14.39 -17.09 -0.25
N HIS A 333 13.73 -16.28 -1.08
CA HIS A 333 12.76 -15.24 -0.66
C HIS A 333 11.36 -15.80 -0.33
N ASN A 334 11.17 -17.15 -0.42
CA ASN A 334 9.94 -17.84 -0.03
C ASN A 334 8.69 -17.31 -0.77
N LEU A 335 8.83 -16.95 -2.05
CA LEU A 335 7.71 -16.47 -2.87
C LEU A 335 6.58 -17.51 -2.89
N GLN A 336 5.33 -17.07 -2.80
CA GLN A 336 4.14 -17.92 -2.71
C GLN A 336 3.01 -17.39 -3.58
N ASN A 337 1.96 -18.20 -3.74
CA ASN A 337 0.72 -17.81 -4.43
C ASN A 337 0.96 -17.34 -5.87
N ARG A 338 1.69 -18.12 -6.67
CA ARG A 338 1.96 -17.79 -8.07
C ARG A 338 1.58 -18.94 -9.00
N LYS A 339 1.11 -18.57 -10.18
CA LYS A 339 0.96 -19.51 -11.29
C LYS A 339 2.18 -19.46 -12.19
N VAL A 340 2.70 -20.64 -12.54
CA VAL A 340 3.99 -20.76 -13.22
C VAL A 340 3.85 -21.53 -14.51
N ALA A 341 4.40 -21.02 -15.60
CA ALA A 341 4.60 -21.73 -16.85
C ALA A 341 6.09 -21.88 -17.15
N ILE A 342 6.46 -22.96 -17.83
CA ILE A 342 7.85 -23.27 -18.16
C ILE A 342 8.01 -23.39 -19.68
N ILE A 343 9.04 -22.73 -20.20
CA ILE A 343 9.54 -22.97 -21.57
C ILE A 343 10.96 -23.49 -21.43
N GLU A 344 11.20 -24.75 -21.86
CA GLU A 344 12.53 -25.31 -21.85
C GLU A 344 13.10 -25.41 -23.28
N ASN A 345 14.41 -25.36 -23.39
CA ASN A 345 15.11 -25.59 -24.66
C ASN A 345 16.32 -26.52 -24.47
N GLY A 346 16.57 -27.37 -25.44
CA GLY A 346 17.75 -28.24 -25.45
C GLY A 346 17.84 -28.99 -26.74
N SER A 347 18.99 -28.89 -27.46
CA SER A 347 19.13 -29.41 -28.80
C SER A 347 19.00 -30.95 -28.90
N TRP A 348 19.56 -31.68 -27.93
CA TRP A 348 19.56 -33.16 -27.95
C TRP A 348 18.92 -33.77 -26.68
N ALA A 349 18.92 -33.07 -25.57
CA ALA A 349 18.34 -33.54 -24.29
C ALA A 349 17.82 -32.34 -23.47
N PRO A 350 16.60 -31.87 -23.74
CA PRO A 350 15.98 -30.83 -22.90
C PRO A 350 15.82 -31.34 -21.47
N MET A 351 16.40 -30.62 -20.50
CA MET A 351 16.40 -30.97 -19.06
C MET A 351 16.09 -29.78 -18.16
N SER A 352 16.18 -28.56 -18.72
CA SER A 352 16.01 -27.33 -17.93
C SER A 352 14.62 -27.20 -17.30
N GLY A 353 13.58 -27.68 -18.00
CA GLY A 353 12.21 -27.62 -17.48
C GLY A 353 12.01 -28.45 -16.20
N LYS A 354 12.55 -29.68 -16.20
CA LYS A 354 12.53 -30.53 -15.01
C LYS A 354 13.31 -29.90 -13.86
N ALA A 355 14.52 -29.42 -14.12
CA ALA A 355 15.37 -28.80 -13.09
C ALA A 355 14.78 -27.52 -12.53
N MET A 356 14.15 -26.66 -13.35
CA MET A 356 13.43 -25.48 -12.89
C MET A 356 12.28 -25.85 -11.95
N ARG A 357 11.49 -26.88 -12.27
CA ARG A 357 10.41 -27.37 -11.40
C ARG A 357 10.94 -27.91 -10.08
N GLU A 358 12.08 -28.61 -10.08
CA GLU A 358 12.71 -29.13 -8.86
C GLU A 358 13.17 -28.00 -7.93
N ILE A 359 13.74 -26.92 -8.45
CA ILE A 359 14.14 -25.75 -7.66
C ILE A 359 12.92 -25.09 -7.00
N LEU A 360 11.82 -24.96 -7.75
CA LEU A 360 10.59 -24.31 -7.27
C LEU A 360 9.70 -25.21 -6.40
N ALA A 361 9.98 -26.53 -6.31
CA ALA A 361 9.12 -27.50 -5.63
C ALA A 361 8.93 -27.22 -4.13
N GLY A 362 9.86 -26.50 -3.48
CA GLY A 362 9.76 -26.12 -2.07
C GLY A 362 8.85 -24.93 -1.78
N LEU A 363 8.41 -24.21 -2.81
CA LEU A 363 7.57 -23.02 -2.66
C LEU A 363 6.11 -23.39 -2.45
N LYS A 364 5.42 -22.62 -1.60
CA LYS A 364 4.01 -22.88 -1.25
C LYS A 364 3.07 -22.27 -2.28
N LYS A 365 1.99 -22.99 -2.59
CA LYS A 365 0.91 -22.52 -3.47
C LYS A 365 1.44 -22.06 -4.84
N ILE A 366 2.32 -22.84 -5.42
CA ILE A 366 2.72 -22.70 -6.81
C ILE A 366 1.87 -23.65 -7.64
N GLU A 367 1.16 -23.11 -8.61
CA GLU A 367 0.32 -23.85 -9.55
C GLU A 367 0.95 -23.77 -10.94
N TYR A 368 1.14 -24.93 -11.61
CA TYR A 368 1.68 -24.92 -12.95
C TYR A 368 0.59 -24.84 -14.01
N ILE A 369 0.81 -23.98 -15.00
CA ILE A 369 -0.09 -23.82 -16.16
C ILE A 369 0.42 -24.74 -17.27
N GLY A 370 -0.32 -25.81 -17.51
CA GLY A 370 0.03 -26.82 -18.50
C GLY A 370 1.34 -27.56 -18.22
N ASP A 371 1.77 -28.36 -19.16
CA ASP A 371 3.00 -29.15 -19.08
C ASP A 371 4.26 -28.33 -19.42
N GLY A 372 4.07 -27.13 -20.00
CA GLY A 372 5.13 -26.29 -20.55
C GLY A 372 5.34 -26.49 -22.04
N VAL A 373 6.29 -25.73 -22.61
CA VAL A 373 6.69 -25.85 -24.03
C VAL A 373 8.14 -26.31 -24.11
N THR A 374 8.41 -27.37 -24.88
CA THR A 374 9.76 -27.93 -25.06
C THR A 374 10.29 -27.66 -26.45
N LEU A 375 11.33 -26.82 -26.52
CA LEU A 375 12.05 -26.53 -27.78
C LEU A 375 13.23 -27.43 -27.96
N LYS A 376 13.51 -27.81 -29.24
CA LYS A 376 14.74 -28.51 -29.64
C LYS A 376 15.54 -27.61 -30.58
N SER A 377 16.35 -26.72 -30.00
CA SER A 377 17.09 -25.63 -30.64
C SER A 377 16.16 -24.47 -31.04
N ALA A 378 15.73 -24.39 -32.32
CA ALA A 378 14.79 -23.39 -32.80
C ALA A 378 13.34 -23.84 -32.62
N LEU A 379 12.42 -22.88 -32.70
CA LEU A 379 10.98 -23.14 -32.75
C LEU A 379 10.68 -23.98 -34.02
N ALA A 380 10.06 -25.13 -33.84
CA ALA A 380 9.68 -26.01 -34.95
C ALA A 380 8.33 -25.65 -35.54
N GLU A 381 8.06 -26.13 -36.77
CA GLU A 381 6.74 -26.00 -37.37
C GLU A 381 5.65 -26.63 -36.46
N GLY A 382 4.59 -25.88 -36.22
CA GLY A 382 3.49 -26.28 -35.30
C GLY A 382 3.67 -25.86 -33.84
N GLN A 383 4.86 -25.54 -33.39
CA GLN A 383 5.05 -25.08 -31.98
C GLN A 383 4.51 -23.66 -31.71
N ASP A 384 4.20 -22.89 -32.75
CA ASP A 384 3.44 -21.67 -32.60
C ASP A 384 2.06 -21.95 -31.99
N ALA A 385 1.44 -23.08 -32.30
CA ALA A 385 0.18 -23.52 -31.69
C ALA A 385 0.32 -23.89 -30.21
N GLU A 386 1.48 -24.44 -29.80
CA GLU A 386 1.76 -24.72 -28.37
C GLU A 386 1.88 -23.41 -27.57
N LEU A 387 2.57 -22.39 -28.13
CA LEU A 387 2.67 -21.06 -27.52
C LEU A 387 1.32 -20.33 -27.54
N GLU A 388 0.50 -20.52 -28.58
CA GLU A 388 -0.87 -19.99 -28.61
C GLU A 388 -1.71 -20.59 -27.48
N ALA A 389 -1.73 -21.92 -27.36
CA ALA A 389 -2.47 -22.61 -26.30
C ALA A 389 -2.02 -22.19 -24.89
N LEU A 390 -0.70 -22.02 -24.70
CA LEU A 390 -0.18 -21.50 -23.43
C LEU A 390 -0.63 -20.07 -23.17
N SER A 391 -0.63 -19.20 -24.18
CA SER A 391 -1.10 -17.82 -24.05
C SER A 391 -2.59 -17.76 -23.74
N GLU A 392 -3.40 -18.64 -24.35
CA GLU A 392 -4.84 -18.77 -24.07
C GLU A 392 -5.09 -19.22 -22.63
N ALA A 393 -4.36 -20.21 -22.14
CA ALA A 393 -4.49 -20.71 -20.78
C ALA A 393 -4.14 -19.63 -19.74
N ILE A 394 -3.05 -18.89 -19.97
CA ILE A 394 -2.67 -17.77 -19.09
C ILE A 394 -3.71 -16.63 -19.16
N ALA A 395 -4.13 -16.26 -20.36
CA ALA A 395 -5.11 -15.18 -20.54
C ALA A 395 -6.47 -15.52 -19.92
N ALA A 396 -6.94 -16.76 -20.09
CA ALA A 396 -8.20 -17.21 -19.50
C ALA A 396 -8.21 -17.16 -17.97
N ASP A 397 -7.04 -17.28 -17.34
CA ASP A 397 -6.91 -17.22 -15.90
C ASP A 397 -6.83 -15.77 -15.36
N ILE A 398 -6.23 -14.87 -16.15
CA ILE A 398 -6.04 -13.47 -15.77
C ILE A 398 -7.23 -12.61 -16.11
N LEU A 399 -7.77 -12.80 -17.31
CA LEU A 399 -8.87 -12.00 -17.82
C LEU A 399 -10.20 -12.54 -17.30
N PRO A 400 -11.17 -11.67 -16.98
CA PRO A 400 -12.52 -12.16 -16.72
C PRO A 400 -12.96 -13.01 -17.91
N PRO A 401 -13.72 -14.11 -17.66
CA PRO A 401 -14.25 -14.89 -18.77
C PRO A 401 -14.87 -13.92 -19.77
N PRO A 402 -14.62 -14.09 -21.09
CA PRO A 402 -15.26 -13.24 -22.08
C PRO A 402 -16.74 -13.26 -21.72
N ALA A 403 -17.32 -12.07 -21.49
CA ALA A 403 -18.77 -11.96 -21.41
C ALA A 403 -19.25 -12.77 -22.60
N GLU A 404 -20.02 -13.86 -22.36
CA GLU A 404 -20.43 -14.78 -23.42
C GLU A 404 -20.83 -13.92 -24.59
N ALA A 405 -20.03 -13.99 -25.66
CA ALA A 405 -20.33 -13.25 -26.87
C ALA A 405 -21.75 -13.73 -27.23
N PRO A 406 -22.74 -12.84 -27.35
CA PRO A 406 -24.07 -13.30 -27.69
C PRO A 406 -23.88 -14.15 -28.93
N VAL A 407 -24.16 -15.44 -28.82
CA VAL A 407 -24.19 -16.37 -29.96
C VAL A 407 -24.91 -15.58 -31.03
N ALA A 408 -24.26 -15.33 -32.17
CA ALA A 408 -24.87 -14.64 -33.29
C ALA A 408 -26.11 -15.43 -33.71
N ALA A 409 -27.19 -15.23 -33.01
CA ALA A 409 -28.50 -15.64 -33.40
C ALA A 409 -28.79 -14.87 -34.67
N ALA A 410 -28.98 -15.59 -35.75
CA ALA A 410 -29.50 -15.05 -37.02
C ALA A 410 -30.55 -13.98 -36.72
N ALA A 411 -30.40 -12.81 -37.36
CA ALA A 411 -31.17 -11.60 -37.11
C ALA A 411 -32.65 -11.89 -36.84
N ALA A 412 -32.99 -12.03 -35.58
CA ALA A 412 -34.37 -11.97 -35.10
C ALA A 412 -34.65 -10.49 -34.85
N ALA A 413 -35.81 -10.05 -35.18
CA ALA A 413 -36.32 -8.71 -34.97
C ALA A 413 -36.02 -8.24 -33.53
N PRO A 414 -35.79 -6.91 -33.30
CA PRO A 414 -35.36 -6.39 -32.02
C PRO A 414 -36.34 -6.87 -30.92
N ALA A 415 -35.81 -7.72 -30.02
CA ALA A 415 -36.57 -8.16 -28.86
C ALA A 415 -36.88 -6.92 -28.01
N VAL A 416 -38.16 -6.71 -27.72
CA VAL A 416 -38.59 -5.72 -26.72
C VAL A 416 -37.95 -6.13 -25.39
N LEU A 417 -36.98 -5.35 -24.91
CA LEU A 417 -36.35 -5.59 -23.60
C LEU A 417 -37.45 -5.50 -22.52
N SER A 418 -37.62 -6.56 -21.72
CA SER A 418 -38.53 -6.52 -20.60
C SER A 418 -37.94 -5.64 -19.50
N PRO A 419 -38.78 -4.98 -18.66
CA PRO A 419 -38.29 -4.22 -17.51
C PRO A 419 -37.40 -5.03 -16.53
N ASP A 420 -37.61 -6.35 -16.52
CA ASP A 420 -36.87 -7.29 -15.65
C ASP A 420 -35.45 -7.61 -16.16
N ALA A 421 -35.09 -7.14 -17.38
CA ALA A 421 -33.76 -7.34 -17.96
C ALA A 421 -32.72 -6.29 -17.53
N VAL A 422 -33.09 -5.34 -16.67
CA VAL A 422 -32.17 -4.27 -16.21
C VAL A 422 -31.46 -4.74 -14.95
N ASP A 423 -30.16 -5.06 -15.06
CA ASP A 423 -29.31 -5.31 -13.89
C ASP A 423 -28.96 -3.96 -13.21
N PRO A 424 -29.42 -3.70 -11.97
CA PRO A 424 -29.12 -2.46 -11.26
C PRO A 424 -27.62 -2.22 -11.07
N LYS A 425 -26.80 -3.29 -11.03
CA LYS A 425 -25.34 -3.18 -10.87
C LYS A 425 -24.65 -2.62 -12.11
N ALA A 426 -25.28 -2.68 -13.27
CA ALA A 426 -24.75 -2.09 -14.50
C ALA A 426 -24.55 -0.58 -14.36
N PHE A 427 -25.40 0.12 -13.59
CA PHE A 427 -25.27 1.56 -13.33
C PHE A 427 -24.04 1.92 -12.49
N ASN A 428 -23.50 0.97 -11.72
CA ASN A 428 -22.26 1.18 -10.97
C ASN A 428 -21.00 1.16 -11.88
N LYS A 429 -21.15 0.87 -13.17
CA LYS A 429 -20.05 0.91 -14.14
C LYS A 429 -19.87 2.28 -14.81
N PHE A 430 -20.82 3.20 -14.64
CA PHE A 430 -20.61 4.57 -15.06
C PHE A 430 -19.53 5.24 -14.20
N SER A 431 -18.66 6.03 -14.86
CA SER A 431 -17.70 6.90 -14.18
C SER A 431 -18.39 8.18 -13.75
N TYR A 432 -18.97 8.17 -12.56
CA TYR A 432 -19.54 9.37 -11.95
C TYR A 432 -18.47 10.16 -11.21
N GLY A 433 -18.47 11.49 -11.32
CA GLY A 433 -17.80 12.37 -10.38
C GLY A 433 -18.52 12.37 -9.02
N VAL A 434 -17.96 13.09 -8.05
CA VAL A 434 -18.65 13.42 -6.78
C VAL A 434 -18.49 14.91 -6.53
N GLU A 435 -19.60 15.60 -6.42
CA GLU A 435 -19.65 17.05 -6.36
C GLU A 435 -20.51 17.54 -5.20
N VAL A 436 -20.20 18.73 -4.69
CA VAL A 436 -21.11 19.48 -3.82
C VAL A 436 -21.90 20.48 -4.69
N LEU A 437 -23.20 20.24 -4.76
CA LEU A 437 -24.17 21.18 -5.34
C LEU A 437 -24.55 22.21 -4.29
N THR A 438 -24.46 23.49 -4.63
CA THR A 438 -24.90 24.57 -3.72
C THR A 438 -25.87 25.54 -4.42
N THR A 439 -26.78 26.14 -3.66
CA THR A 439 -27.72 27.17 -4.14
C THR A 439 -28.08 28.14 -3.00
N ARG A 440 -28.71 29.26 -3.31
CA ARG A 440 -29.07 30.28 -2.35
C ARG A 440 -30.50 30.79 -2.57
N VAL A 441 -31.31 30.75 -1.54
CA VAL A 441 -32.70 31.24 -1.51
C VAL A 441 -32.90 32.08 -0.28
N ASP A 442 -33.51 33.25 -0.39
CA ASP A 442 -33.88 34.16 0.71
C ASP A 442 -32.72 34.47 1.68
N GLY A 443 -31.52 34.62 1.12
CA GLY A 443 -30.33 34.93 1.90
C GLY A 443 -29.65 33.73 2.57
N LYS A 444 -30.23 32.54 2.52
CA LYS A 444 -29.69 31.31 3.09
C LYS A 444 -29.07 30.40 1.98
N ASP A 445 -27.89 29.84 2.28
CA ASP A 445 -27.21 28.89 1.41
C ASP A 445 -27.65 27.45 1.72
N TYR A 446 -27.79 26.64 0.69
CA TYR A 446 -28.18 25.20 0.76
C TYR A 446 -27.22 24.39 -0.06
N GLY A 447 -26.98 23.13 0.33
CA GLY A 447 -26.09 22.23 -0.42
C GLY A 447 -26.35 20.76 -0.15
N CYS A 448 -25.94 19.92 -1.11
CA CYS A 448 -25.94 18.46 -0.98
C CYS A 448 -24.85 17.85 -1.87
N ILE A 449 -24.48 16.59 -1.59
CA ILE A 449 -23.66 15.78 -2.50
C ILE A 449 -24.53 15.32 -3.66
N ILE A 450 -23.95 15.39 -4.86
CA ILE A 450 -24.47 14.77 -6.09
C ILE A 450 -23.34 13.98 -6.78
N ASN A 451 -23.69 13.10 -7.69
CA ASN A 451 -22.77 12.37 -8.57
C ASN A 451 -23.27 12.36 -10.02
N THR A 452 -24.08 13.32 -10.39
CA THR A 452 -24.84 13.34 -11.65
C THR A 452 -24.58 14.61 -12.48
N ALA A 453 -23.53 15.36 -12.14
CA ALA A 453 -23.13 16.50 -12.93
C ALA A 453 -22.39 16.05 -14.20
N GLY A 454 -22.69 16.71 -15.32
CA GLY A 454 -22.04 16.43 -16.60
C GLY A 454 -22.15 17.55 -17.59
N GLN A 455 -21.14 17.70 -18.45
CA GLN A 455 -21.17 18.64 -19.58
C GLN A 455 -22.01 18.05 -20.70
N VAL A 456 -22.95 18.82 -21.24
CA VAL A 456 -23.83 18.39 -22.36
C VAL A 456 -23.66 19.22 -23.63
N ALA A 457 -23.07 20.40 -23.55
CA ALA A 457 -22.72 21.20 -24.73
C ALA A 457 -21.43 21.99 -24.48
N ALA A 458 -20.58 22.04 -25.51
CA ALA A 458 -19.25 22.65 -25.50
C ALA A 458 -19.10 23.83 -26.49
N GLY A 459 -20.19 24.31 -27.12
CA GLY A 459 -20.19 25.46 -28.02
C GLY A 459 -19.89 26.79 -27.31
N ASP A 460 -20.21 27.90 -27.94
CA ASP A 460 -19.98 29.25 -27.39
C ASP A 460 -20.64 29.42 -26.02
N VAL A 461 -21.84 28.86 -25.83
CA VAL A 461 -22.50 28.74 -24.54
C VAL A 461 -22.34 27.32 -24.01
N LYS A 462 -21.48 27.15 -23.02
CA LYS A 462 -21.26 25.84 -22.36
C LYS A 462 -22.45 25.51 -21.47
N LYS A 463 -22.93 24.26 -21.56
CA LYS A 463 -24.07 23.78 -20.78
C LYS A 463 -23.69 22.54 -19.98
N VAL A 464 -24.26 22.47 -18.79
CA VAL A 464 -24.13 21.31 -17.89
C VAL A 464 -25.52 20.81 -17.51
N THR A 465 -25.58 19.55 -17.11
CA THR A 465 -26.74 18.94 -16.46
C THR A 465 -26.39 18.53 -15.02
N ILE A 466 -27.40 18.56 -14.17
CA ILE A 466 -27.41 17.87 -12.88
C ILE A 466 -28.76 17.15 -12.73
N SER A 467 -28.74 15.99 -12.06
CA SER A 467 -29.95 15.28 -11.68
C SER A 467 -30.01 15.18 -10.15
N VAL A 468 -31.08 15.69 -9.54
CA VAL A 468 -31.19 15.80 -8.08
C VAL A 468 -32.43 15.06 -7.59
N ILE A 469 -32.27 14.22 -6.57
CA ILE A 469 -33.36 13.48 -5.95
C ILE A 469 -34.42 14.46 -5.39
N LYS A 470 -35.69 14.31 -5.75
CA LYS A 470 -36.78 15.20 -5.34
C LYS A 470 -37.00 15.27 -3.84
N LYS A 471 -36.71 14.18 -3.09
CA LYS A 471 -36.73 14.16 -1.63
C LYS A 471 -35.69 15.10 -0.99
N ASN A 472 -34.66 15.49 -1.74
CA ASN A 472 -33.57 16.34 -1.27
C ASN A 472 -34.05 17.81 -1.19
N ASN A 473 -33.91 18.44 -0.04
CA ASN A 473 -34.26 19.85 0.14
C ASN A 473 -33.58 20.78 -0.89
N THR A 474 -32.36 20.47 -1.27
CA THR A 474 -31.60 21.23 -2.25
C THR A 474 -32.26 21.23 -3.62
N CYS A 475 -33.00 20.17 -3.99
CA CYS A 475 -33.77 20.12 -5.22
C CYS A 475 -34.82 21.24 -5.29
N ASP A 476 -35.61 21.39 -4.25
CA ASP A 476 -36.61 22.45 -4.14
C ASP A 476 -35.98 23.84 -4.16
N MET A 477 -34.81 23.99 -3.53
CA MET A 477 -34.09 25.25 -3.45
C MET A 477 -33.47 25.64 -4.80
N VAL A 478 -32.93 24.69 -5.57
CA VAL A 478 -32.45 24.95 -6.96
C VAL A 478 -33.62 25.39 -7.84
N MET A 479 -34.77 24.73 -7.74
CA MET A 479 -35.98 25.11 -8.50
C MET A 479 -36.40 26.54 -8.19
N LYS A 480 -36.38 26.94 -6.91
CA LYS A 480 -36.75 28.31 -6.52
C LYS A 480 -35.73 29.36 -6.94
N ALA A 481 -34.44 29.03 -6.84
CA ALA A 481 -33.36 29.96 -7.10
C ALA A 481 -33.10 30.17 -8.61
N GLY A 482 -33.38 29.17 -9.45
CA GLY A 482 -33.03 29.14 -10.85
C GLY A 482 -31.52 29.17 -11.14
N LYS A 483 -30.69 28.97 -10.15
CA LYS A 483 -29.23 29.02 -10.24
C LYS A 483 -28.56 28.16 -9.16
N PHE A 484 -27.36 27.67 -9.47
CA PHE A 484 -26.59 26.81 -8.54
C PHE A 484 -25.09 26.88 -8.85
N ASN A 485 -24.27 26.39 -7.91
CA ASN A 485 -22.87 26.08 -8.15
C ASN A 485 -22.60 24.59 -8.04
N ILE A 486 -21.58 24.11 -8.75
CA ILE A 486 -21.02 22.77 -8.64
C ILE A 486 -19.57 22.91 -8.16
N SER A 487 -19.22 22.31 -7.06
CA SER A 487 -17.84 22.18 -6.56
C SER A 487 -17.41 20.73 -6.78
N ILE A 488 -16.43 20.48 -7.67
CA ILE A 488 -15.91 19.13 -7.95
C ILE A 488 -14.94 18.76 -6.84
N LEU A 489 -15.30 17.74 -6.04
CA LEU A 489 -14.47 17.27 -4.95
C LEU A 489 -13.22 16.56 -5.46
N THR A 490 -12.16 16.64 -4.69
CA THR A 490 -10.88 15.97 -4.92
C THR A 490 -10.77 14.66 -4.15
N GLU A 491 -9.84 13.79 -4.54
CA GLU A 491 -9.63 12.48 -3.91
C GLU A 491 -9.17 12.59 -2.45
N ASP A 492 -8.58 13.72 -2.05
CA ASP A 492 -8.16 14.02 -0.68
C ASP A 492 -9.29 14.58 0.22
N ALA A 493 -10.52 14.67 -0.29
CA ALA A 493 -11.66 15.11 0.51
C ALA A 493 -11.96 14.11 1.65
N PRO A 494 -11.90 14.54 2.92
CA PRO A 494 -12.14 13.63 4.04
C PRO A 494 -13.61 13.21 4.11
N TYR A 495 -13.86 12.03 4.66
CA TYR A 495 -15.23 11.48 4.80
C TYR A 495 -16.21 12.44 5.48
N SER A 496 -15.72 13.31 6.36
CA SER A 496 -16.54 14.34 7.04
C SER A 496 -17.24 15.31 6.08
N VAL A 497 -16.65 15.63 4.93
CA VAL A 497 -17.30 16.47 3.88
C VAL A 497 -18.52 15.76 3.31
N PHE A 498 -18.39 14.46 3.04
CA PHE A 498 -19.49 13.64 2.53
C PHE A 498 -20.59 13.46 3.59
N GLN A 499 -20.23 13.30 4.86
CA GLN A 499 -21.20 13.26 5.97
C GLN A 499 -21.95 14.59 6.09
N HIS A 500 -21.22 15.71 6.06
CA HIS A 500 -21.78 17.04 6.25
C HIS A 500 -22.79 17.41 5.15
N PHE A 501 -22.41 17.22 3.87
CA PHE A 501 -23.28 17.59 2.75
C PHE A 501 -24.20 16.47 2.27
N GLY A 502 -23.86 15.17 2.49
CA GLY A 502 -24.58 14.01 1.97
C GLY A 502 -25.57 13.36 2.95
N PHE A 503 -25.26 13.32 4.25
CA PHE A 503 -26.04 12.53 5.23
C PHE A 503 -26.92 13.38 6.17
N GLN A 504 -27.04 14.67 5.94
CA GLN A 504 -27.88 15.58 6.70
C GLN A 504 -28.88 16.28 5.79
N SER A 505 -30.09 16.55 6.29
CA SER A 505 -31.10 17.31 5.55
C SER A 505 -30.93 18.82 5.80
N GLY A 506 -30.89 19.60 4.72
CA GLY A 506 -30.92 21.07 4.82
C GLY A 506 -32.25 21.66 5.34
N ARG A 507 -33.26 20.79 5.61
CA ARG A 507 -34.50 21.20 6.33
C ARG A 507 -34.24 21.28 7.82
N ASP A 508 -33.39 20.39 8.35
CA ASP A 508 -33.19 20.22 9.79
C ASP A 508 -31.93 20.94 10.28
N VAL A 509 -30.92 21.10 9.42
CA VAL A 509 -29.61 21.65 9.77
C VAL A 509 -29.21 22.74 8.78
N ASP A 510 -28.64 23.83 9.26
CA ASP A 510 -27.96 24.81 8.42
C ASP A 510 -26.53 24.34 8.16
N LYS A 511 -26.29 23.77 6.98
CA LYS A 511 -24.98 23.21 6.59
C LYS A 511 -23.89 24.27 6.37
N PHE A 512 -24.23 25.55 6.43
CA PHE A 512 -23.31 26.66 6.22
C PHE A 512 -23.11 27.53 7.45
N ALA A 513 -23.75 27.23 8.61
CA ALA A 513 -23.63 27.98 9.82
C ALA A 513 -22.22 28.00 10.41
N ASP A 514 -21.56 26.83 10.41
CA ASP A 514 -20.27 26.62 11.09
C ASP A 514 -19.10 26.36 10.12
N VAL A 515 -19.28 26.67 8.81
CA VAL A 515 -18.17 26.53 7.85
C VAL A 515 -17.25 27.76 7.88
N PRO A 516 -15.92 27.59 7.87
CA PRO A 516 -14.96 28.68 8.07
C PRO A 516 -14.72 29.55 6.82
N TYR A 517 -15.52 29.39 5.76
CA TYR A 517 -15.37 30.09 4.48
C TYR A 517 -16.68 30.71 4.03
N ASP A 518 -16.60 31.88 3.33
CA ASP A 518 -17.73 32.59 2.70
C ASP A 518 -17.42 32.90 1.23
N ASP A 519 -16.65 32.02 0.57
CA ASP A 519 -16.27 32.17 -0.84
C ASP A 519 -17.48 32.03 -1.74
N ARG A 520 -17.66 33.00 -2.65
CA ARG A 520 -18.82 33.10 -3.54
C ARG A 520 -18.40 33.26 -5.00
N THR A 521 -19.16 32.65 -5.86
CA THR A 521 -19.07 32.91 -7.30
C THR A 521 -19.85 34.17 -7.70
N ALA A 522 -19.73 34.60 -8.95
CA ALA A 522 -20.41 35.80 -9.47
C ALA A 522 -21.93 35.78 -9.29
N ASN A 523 -22.57 34.63 -9.21
CA ASN A 523 -24.00 34.48 -8.95
C ASN A 523 -24.39 34.67 -7.47
N GLY A 524 -23.43 34.96 -6.58
CA GLY A 524 -23.61 35.22 -5.16
C GLY A 524 -23.84 33.99 -4.26
N ILE A 525 -23.72 32.78 -4.81
CA ILE A 525 -23.87 31.50 -4.09
C ILE A 525 -22.52 31.08 -3.53
N ARG A 526 -22.49 30.58 -2.28
CA ARG A 526 -21.29 29.97 -1.70
C ARG A 526 -20.86 28.72 -2.48
N TYR A 527 -19.57 28.48 -2.54
CA TYR A 527 -18.98 27.23 -3.01
C TYR A 527 -18.02 26.68 -1.95
N ILE A 528 -17.54 25.46 -2.14
CA ILE A 528 -16.62 24.81 -1.23
C ILE A 528 -15.20 25.03 -1.77
N PRO A 529 -14.35 25.89 -1.14
CA PRO A 529 -13.00 26.18 -1.66
C PRO A 529 -11.98 25.12 -1.28
N THR A 530 -12.20 24.38 -0.18
CA THR A 530 -11.33 23.30 0.29
C THR A 530 -11.76 21.97 -0.32
N TYR A 531 -10.78 21.10 -0.63
CA TYR A 531 -11.04 19.79 -1.25
C TYR A 531 -11.82 19.86 -2.58
N THR A 532 -11.63 20.96 -3.31
CA THR A 532 -12.30 21.24 -4.59
C THR A 532 -11.25 21.64 -5.62
N ASN A 533 -11.26 20.98 -6.79
CA ASN A 533 -10.33 21.34 -7.87
C ASN A 533 -10.94 22.28 -8.91
N ALA A 534 -12.26 22.29 -9.06
CA ALA A 534 -12.93 23.23 -9.95
C ALA A 534 -14.32 23.60 -9.42
N VAL A 535 -14.75 24.83 -9.70
CA VAL A 535 -16.10 25.33 -9.40
C VAL A 535 -16.75 25.86 -10.64
N PHE A 536 -18.06 25.59 -10.79
CA PHE A 536 -18.92 26.06 -11.88
C PHE A 536 -20.10 26.84 -11.27
N SER A 537 -20.34 28.04 -11.80
CA SER A 537 -21.53 28.85 -11.51
C SER A 537 -22.50 28.73 -12.66
N CYS A 538 -23.73 28.35 -12.40
CA CYS A 538 -24.69 27.93 -13.40
C CYS A 538 -26.04 28.61 -13.23
N GLU A 539 -26.69 28.89 -14.35
CA GLU A 539 -28.09 29.36 -14.43
C GLU A 539 -28.95 28.35 -15.14
N VAL A 540 -30.05 27.93 -14.49
CA VAL A 540 -30.98 26.94 -15.05
C VAL A 540 -31.68 27.55 -16.26
N ILE A 541 -31.68 26.81 -17.37
CA ILE A 541 -32.40 27.17 -18.61
C ILE A 541 -33.62 26.28 -18.87
N GLU A 542 -33.53 25.00 -18.44
CA GLU A 542 -34.62 24.04 -18.58
C GLU A 542 -34.56 23.04 -17.44
N HIS A 543 -35.67 22.39 -17.11
CA HIS A 543 -35.77 21.31 -16.17
C HIS A 543 -36.82 20.28 -16.59
N TYR A 544 -36.61 19.01 -16.19
CA TYR A 544 -37.50 17.92 -16.54
C TYR A 544 -37.74 17.04 -15.30
N ASP A 545 -39.01 16.71 -15.07
CA ASP A 545 -39.43 15.78 -14.04
C ASP A 545 -39.19 14.33 -14.50
N LEU A 546 -38.31 13.60 -13.79
CA LEU A 546 -37.98 12.20 -14.06
C LEU A 546 -38.49 11.31 -12.91
N GLU A 547 -39.73 11.48 -12.49
CA GLU A 547 -40.41 10.74 -11.42
C GLU A 547 -39.73 10.87 -10.05
N THR A 548 -38.57 10.23 -9.85
CA THR A 548 -37.82 10.24 -8.60
C THR A 548 -36.83 11.39 -8.50
N GLN A 549 -36.42 11.97 -9.63
CA GLN A 549 -35.42 13.01 -9.71
C GLN A 549 -35.91 14.18 -10.59
N MET A 550 -35.30 15.33 -10.37
CA MET A 550 -35.42 16.50 -11.23
C MET A 550 -34.10 16.67 -12.02
N LEU A 551 -34.19 16.64 -13.34
CA LEU A 551 -33.08 16.96 -14.25
C LEU A 551 -33.09 18.44 -14.51
N TYR A 552 -31.96 19.12 -14.32
CA TYR A 552 -31.76 20.52 -14.67
C TYR A 552 -30.74 20.62 -15.80
N ILE A 553 -31.03 21.44 -16.81
CA ILE A 553 -30.08 21.88 -17.82
C ILE A 553 -29.74 23.33 -17.51
N ALA A 554 -28.48 23.66 -17.42
CA ALA A 554 -28.03 25.00 -17.04
C ALA A 554 -26.89 25.48 -17.94
N ARG A 555 -26.86 26.80 -18.20
CA ARG A 555 -25.70 27.46 -18.81
C ARG A 555 -24.65 27.74 -17.74
N VAL A 556 -23.39 27.55 -18.10
CA VAL A 556 -22.26 27.92 -17.26
C VAL A 556 -21.97 29.41 -17.45
N VAL A 557 -22.03 30.18 -16.40
CA VAL A 557 -21.77 31.64 -16.43
C VAL A 557 -20.39 31.99 -15.89
N GLU A 558 -19.80 31.11 -15.03
CA GLU A 558 -18.45 31.22 -14.52
C GLU A 558 -17.91 29.82 -14.25
N ALA A 559 -16.62 29.58 -14.55
CA ALA A 559 -15.92 28.37 -14.19
C ALA A 559 -14.48 28.71 -13.80
N LYS A 560 -13.99 28.13 -12.70
CA LYS A 560 -12.61 28.32 -12.20
C LYS A 560 -11.98 26.97 -11.85
N VAL A 561 -10.72 26.80 -12.22
CA VAL A 561 -9.85 25.74 -11.65
C VAL A 561 -9.25 26.29 -10.37
N LEU A 562 -9.39 25.55 -9.28
CA LEU A 562 -8.90 25.92 -7.96
C LEU A 562 -7.62 25.18 -7.58
N SER A 563 -7.45 23.93 -8.06
CA SER A 563 -6.24 23.13 -7.85
C SER A 563 -6.04 22.12 -8.97
N ASN A 564 -4.86 21.49 -9.01
CA ASN A 564 -4.55 20.39 -9.93
C ASN A 564 -4.76 19.00 -9.29
N ALA A 565 -5.35 18.93 -8.10
CA ALA A 565 -5.64 17.67 -7.44
C ALA A 565 -6.62 16.82 -8.27
N PRO A 566 -6.51 15.49 -8.28
CA PRO A 566 -7.40 14.61 -9.04
C PRO A 566 -8.83 14.72 -8.51
N SER A 567 -9.80 14.65 -9.45
CA SER A 567 -11.22 14.68 -9.11
C SER A 567 -11.67 13.38 -8.48
N CYS A 568 -12.38 13.44 -7.36
CA CYS A 568 -12.98 12.29 -6.71
C CYS A 568 -14.06 11.68 -7.61
N THR A 569 -13.91 10.39 -7.96
CA THR A 569 -14.97 9.64 -8.62
C THR A 569 -15.82 8.88 -7.60
N TYR A 570 -17.05 8.54 -7.96
CA TYR A 570 -17.92 7.73 -7.10
C TYR A 570 -17.32 6.35 -6.80
N GLY A 571 -16.58 5.77 -7.76
CA GLY A 571 -15.80 4.56 -7.57
C GLY A 571 -14.68 4.74 -6.53
N TYR A 572 -13.92 5.83 -6.64
CA TYR A 572 -12.87 6.16 -5.68
C TYR A 572 -13.43 6.39 -4.26
N TYR A 573 -14.51 7.16 -4.15
CA TYR A 573 -15.20 7.38 -2.87
C TYR A 573 -15.57 6.06 -2.18
N HIS A 574 -16.15 5.10 -2.93
CA HIS A 574 -16.51 3.79 -2.36
C HIS A 574 -15.33 2.90 -2.03
N ALA A 575 -14.24 3.02 -2.80
CA ALA A 575 -13.04 2.21 -2.60
C ALA A 575 -12.14 2.73 -1.46
N HIS A 576 -12.01 4.06 -1.31
CA HIS A 576 -10.97 4.68 -0.49
C HIS A 576 -11.47 5.62 0.60
N ILE A 577 -12.59 6.33 0.42
CA ILE A 577 -13.04 7.35 1.38
C ILE A 577 -14.13 6.82 2.29
N LYS A 578 -15.09 6.06 1.75
CA LYS A 578 -16.18 5.49 2.53
C LYS A 578 -15.63 4.41 3.47
N PRO A 579 -15.90 4.47 4.81
CA PRO A 579 -15.47 3.42 5.72
C PRO A 579 -15.91 2.04 5.27
N LYS A 580 -14.94 1.13 5.06
CA LYS A 580 -15.23 -0.27 4.69
C LYS A 580 -15.69 -1.05 5.90
N LYS A 581 -16.66 -1.94 5.73
CA LYS A 581 -16.92 -3.01 6.70
C LYS A 581 -15.68 -3.91 6.68
N ASN A 582 -14.95 -4.00 7.79
CA ASN A 582 -13.94 -5.04 7.96
C ASN A 582 -14.68 -6.37 8.12
N PRO A 583 -14.47 -7.38 7.26
CA PRO A 583 -14.79 -8.74 7.65
C PRO A 583 -13.86 -9.10 8.80
N ALA A 584 -14.39 -9.53 9.93
CA ALA A 584 -13.61 -10.03 11.04
C ALA A 584 -12.73 -11.20 10.53
N PRO A 585 -11.39 -11.19 10.74
CA PRO A 585 -10.56 -12.32 10.35
C PRO A 585 -10.95 -13.53 11.21
N GLU A 586 -11.11 -14.70 10.59
CA GLU A 586 -11.12 -15.98 11.30
C GLU A 586 -9.78 -16.16 11.99
N GLN A 587 -9.73 -15.89 13.28
CA GLN A 587 -8.55 -16.13 14.11
C GLN A 587 -8.45 -17.63 14.37
N LYS A 588 -7.39 -18.26 13.83
CA LYS A 588 -7.05 -19.66 14.13
C LYS A 588 -6.06 -19.69 15.31
N GLU A 589 -6.18 -20.70 16.16
CA GLU A 589 -5.16 -21.00 17.19
C GLU A 589 -3.80 -21.22 16.55
N CYS A 590 -2.75 -20.67 17.15
CA CYS A 590 -1.39 -20.80 16.63
C CYS A 590 -0.34 -20.78 17.76
N TRP A 591 0.87 -21.24 17.45
CA TRP A 591 2.04 -21.21 18.32
C TRP A 591 3.07 -20.24 17.76
N VAL A 592 3.57 -19.33 18.59
CA VAL A 592 4.55 -18.29 18.18
C VAL A 592 5.88 -18.54 18.86
N CYS A 593 6.96 -18.68 18.08
CA CYS A 593 8.32 -18.83 18.62
C CYS A 593 8.76 -17.52 19.29
N LYS A 594 9.07 -17.56 20.58
CA LYS A 594 9.52 -16.40 21.38
C LYS A 594 10.87 -15.85 20.93
N VAL A 595 11.66 -16.67 20.21
CA VAL A 595 13.03 -16.28 19.79
C VAL A 595 13.02 -15.54 18.47
N CYS A 596 12.27 -16.01 17.45
CA CYS A 596 12.30 -15.45 16.11
C CYS A 596 10.91 -15.05 15.54
N GLY A 597 9.84 -15.27 16.31
CA GLY A 597 8.48 -14.93 15.91
C GLY A 597 7.85 -15.87 14.86
N TYR A 598 8.48 -17.01 14.54
CA TYR A 598 7.88 -18.00 13.64
C TYR A 598 6.51 -18.46 14.17
N VAL A 599 5.51 -18.50 13.29
CA VAL A 599 4.14 -18.92 13.62
C VAL A 599 3.89 -20.31 13.05
N HIS A 600 3.53 -21.25 13.96
CA HIS A 600 3.04 -22.57 13.62
C HIS A 600 1.50 -22.58 13.77
N GLU A 601 0.77 -22.78 12.66
CA GLU A 601 -0.69 -22.78 12.66
C GLU A 601 -1.24 -24.10 13.21
N GLY A 602 -2.22 -24.03 14.10
CA GLY A 602 -2.95 -25.16 14.66
C GLY A 602 -2.97 -25.15 16.20
N ALA A 603 -3.94 -25.85 16.79
CA ALA A 603 -4.11 -25.98 18.23
C ALA A 603 -3.01 -26.86 18.86
N GLU A 604 -2.47 -27.82 18.12
CA GLU A 604 -1.46 -28.76 18.61
C GLU A 604 -0.11 -28.57 17.92
N MET A 605 0.97 -28.66 18.69
CA MET A 605 2.34 -28.66 18.20
C MET A 605 3.05 -29.94 18.64
N PRO A 606 3.71 -30.69 17.73
CA PRO A 606 4.48 -31.88 18.09
C PRO A 606 5.55 -31.61 19.17
N ASP A 607 5.80 -32.56 20.03
CA ASP A 607 6.77 -32.38 21.12
C ASP A 607 8.22 -32.30 20.62
N ASP A 608 8.49 -32.88 19.46
CA ASP A 608 9.78 -32.85 18.78
C ASP A 608 9.90 -31.71 17.75
N PHE A 609 8.96 -30.77 17.76
CA PHE A 609 8.97 -29.65 16.84
C PHE A 609 10.19 -28.74 17.05
N SER A 610 10.91 -28.49 15.97
CA SER A 610 12.02 -27.55 15.95
C SER A 610 11.69 -26.39 15.00
N CYS A 611 11.86 -25.19 15.49
CA CYS A 611 11.59 -23.98 14.70
C CYS A 611 12.38 -24.00 13.38
N PRO A 612 11.73 -23.89 12.22
CA PRO A 612 12.41 -23.95 10.92
C PRO A 612 13.36 -22.76 10.69
N LEU A 613 13.15 -21.63 11.39
CA LEU A 613 13.97 -20.43 11.24
C LEU A 613 15.16 -20.40 12.19
N CYS A 614 14.93 -20.61 13.51
CA CYS A 614 15.97 -20.44 14.54
C CYS A 614 16.38 -21.74 15.24
N LYS A 615 15.78 -22.91 14.86
CA LYS A 615 16.07 -24.24 15.38
C LYS A 615 15.81 -24.46 16.88
N HIS A 616 15.08 -23.56 17.56
CA HIS A 616 14.65 -23.72 18.94
C HIS A 616 13.47 -24.72 19.04
N GLY A 617 13.37 -25.39 20.17
CA GLY A 617 12.34 -26.39 20.42
C GLY A 617 10.98 -25.81 20.85
N LYS A 618 10.02 -26.70 21.12
CA LYS A 618 8.64 -26.35 21.50
C LYS A 618 8.57 -25.48 22.76
N GLU A 619 9.52 -25.63 23.68
CA GLU A 619 9.64 -24.88 24.94
C GLU A 619 9.80 -23.37 24.72
N ASP A 620 10.31 -22.99 23.58
CA ASP A 620 10.48 -21.58 23.17
C ASP A 620 9.28 -21.04 22.40
N PHE A 621 8.16 -21.76 22.38
CA PHE A 621 6.93 -21.30 21.73
C PHE A 621 5.87 -20.90 22.77
N GLU A 622 5.06 -19.92 22.40
CA GLU A 622 3.89 -19.47 23.14
C GLU A 622 2.62 -19.82 22.37
N HIS A 623 1.66 -20.47 23.07
CA HIS A 623 0.37 -20.79 22.48
C HIS A 623 -0.54 -19.56 22.51
N VAL A 624 -0.95 -19.08 21.35
CA VAL A 624 -1.85 -17.94 21.19
C VAL A 624 -3.23 -18.47 20.84
N VAL A 625 -4.14 -18.38 21.79
CA VAL A 625 -5.57 -18.71 21.61
C VAL A 625 -6.29 -17.38 21.36
N PRO A 626 -7.17 -17.30 20.35
CA PRO A 626 -8.00 -16.11 20.13
C PRO A 626 -8.86 -15.82 21.35
N ASP A 627 -8.86 -14.58 21.82
CA ASP A 627 -9.70 -14.14 22.92
C ASP A 627 -11.18 -14.24 22.46
N ALA A 628 -11.92 -15.16 23.06
CA ALA A 628 -13.34 -15.34 22.78
C ALA A 628 -14.16 -14.26 23.49
N THR A 629 -14.08 -13.01 23.02
CA THR A 629 -15.11 -12.02 23.33
C THR A 629 -16.38 -12.45 22.63
N PRO A 630 -17.53 -12.59 23.32
CA PRO A 630 -18.79 -12.97 22.69
C PRO A 630 -19.15 -11.92 21.66
N LYS A 631 -19.35 -12.34 20.42
CA LYS A 631 -19.83 -11.46 19.33
C LYS A 631 -21.18 -10.88 19.74
N GLN A 632 -21.26 -9.55 19.72
CA GLN A 632 -22.49 -8.86 20.08
C GLN A 632 -23.44 -8.83 18.87
N LYS A 633 -24.66 -9.35 19.04
CA LYS A 633 -25.70 -9.29 18.01
C LYS A 633 -26.28 -7.89 17.91
N GLY A 634 -26.58 -7.45 16.72
CA GLY A 634 -27.13 -6.14 16.48
C GLY A 634 -27.53 -5.91 15.03
N TYR A 635 -27.62 -4.65 14.64
CA TYR A 635 -27.98 -4.22 13.30
C TYR A 635 -26.98 -3.18 12.78
N VAL A 636 -26.64 -3.26 11.50
CA VAL A 636 -25.76 -2.28 10.82
C VAL A 636 -26.57 -1.45 9.84
N CYS A 637 -26.41 -0.14 9.94
CA CYS A 637 -26.96 0.79 8.96
C CYS A 637 -26.27 0.63 7.60
N LYS A 638 -27.00 0.29 6.56
CA LYS A 638 -26.51 0.11 5.18
C LYS A 638 -25.91 1.39 4.60
N ILE A 639 -26.31 2.55 5.12
CA ILE A 639 -25.94 3.85 4.58
C ILE A 639 -24.61 4.34 5.15
N CYS A 640 -24.43 4.30 6.50
CA CYS A 640 -23.26 4.87 7.16
C CYS A 640 -22.38 3.87 7.92
N GLY A 641 -22.80 2.59 8.00
CA GLY A 641 -22.04 1.54 8.69
C GLY A 641 -22.18 1.56 10.22
N HIS A 642 -23.01 2.43 10.81
CA HIS A 642 -23.26 2.44 12.25
C HIS A 642 -23.81 1.09 12.72
N PHE A 643 -23.16 0.51 13.73
CA PHE A 643 -23.63 -0.72 14.38
C PHE A 643 -24.42 -0.37 15.64
N GLU A 644 -25.66 -0.89 15.75
CA GLU A 644 -26.50 -0.78 16.92
C GLU A 644 -26.63 -2.14 17.60
N PRO A 645 -26.07 -2.33 18.80
CA PRO A 645 -26.23 -3.58 19.55
C PRO A 645 -27.69 -3.80 19.93
N CYS A 646 -28.26 -4.94 19.55
CA CYS A 646 -29.66 -5.27 19.85
C CYS A 646 -29.84 -6.77 19.85
N GLU A 647 -30.34 -7.34 20.93
CA GLU A 647 -30.65 -8.79 21.04
C GLU A 647 -31.98 -9.20 20.37
N GLY A 648 -32.78 -8.24 19.89
CA GLY A 648 -34.06 -8.45 19.22
C GLY A 648 -34.18 -7.64 17.94
N GLU A 649 -35.41 -7.33 17.52
CA GLU A 649 -35.65 -6.43 16.38
C GLU A 649 -35.46 -4.96 16.81
N LEU A 650 -34.92 -4.14 15.92
CA LEU A 650 -34.85 -2.67 16.11
C LEU A 650 -36.29 -2.13 16.26
N PRO A 651 -36.52 -1.16 17.17
CA PRO A 651 -37.80 -0.46 17.28
C PRO A 651 -38.28 0.06 15.91
N ALA A 652 -39.60 0.09 15.72
CA ALA A 652 -40.18 0.52 14.45
C ALA A 652 -39.89 1.98 14.10
N ASP A 653 -39.69 2.81 15.13
CA ASP A 653 -39.33 4.23 15.04
C ASP A 653 -37.83 4.50 15.16
N TYR A 654 -36.99 3.45 15.16
CA TYR A 654 -35.55 3.62 15.28
C TYR A 654 -34.97 4.41 14.10
N THR A 655 -34.14 5.39 14.42
CA THR A 655 -33.40 6.19 13.45
C THR A 655 -31.91 6.15 13.77
N CYS A 656 -31.08 5.96 12.76
CA CYS A 656 -29.64 5.96 12.89
C CYS A 656 -29.12 7.24 13.56
N PRO A 657 -28.36 7.16 14.66
CA PRO A 657 -27.84 8.36 15.34
C PRO A 657 -26.88 9.18 14.48
N LEU A 658 -26.18 8.53 13.51
CA LEU A 658 -25.21 9.19 12.67
C LEU A 658 -25.79 9.79 11.39
N CYS A 659 -26.62 9.06 10.64
CA CYS A 659 -27.12 9.50 9.34
C CYS A 659 -28.63 9.73 9.27
N LYS A 660 -29.34 9.52 10.38
CA LYS A 660 -30.80 9.74 10.53
C LYS A 660 -31.70 8.91 9.59
N HIS A 661 -31.15 7.83 8.98
CA HIS A 661 -31.94 6.88 8.22
C HIS A 661 -32.74 5.97 9.15
N THR A 662 -33.88 5.47 8.66
CA THR A 662 -34.82 4.69 9.46
C THR A 662 -34.39 3.21 9.55
N ARG A 663 -35.10 2.44 10.38
CA ARG A 663 -34.90 0.99 10.57
C ARG A 663 -34.82 0.20 9.25
N GLU A 664 -35.52 0.62 8.20
CA GLU A 664 -35.53 -0.06 6.89
C GLU A 664 -34.15 -0.13 6.21
N ASP A 665 -33.28 0.80 6.58
CA ASP A 665 -31.92 0.89 6.08
C ASP A 665 -30.91 0.11 6.94
N PHE A 666 -31.39 -0.74 7.84
CA PHE A 666 -30.56 -1.61 8.67
C PHE A 666 -30.67 -3.08 8.27
N GLU A 667 -29.57 -3.79 8.43
CA GLU A 667 -29.50 -5.25 8.26
C GLU A 667 -28.92 -5.91 9.51
N PRO A 668 -29.34 -7.15 9.86
CA PRO A 668 -28.77 -7.87 11.00
C PRO A 668 -27.27 -8.09 10.81
N ALA A 669 -26.49 -7.93 11.88
CA ALA A 669 -25.05 -8.12 11.90
C ALA A 669 -24.57 -8.63 13.27
N GLU A 670 -23.42 -9.30 13.31
CA GLU A 670 -22.69 -9.66 14.53
C GLU A 670 -21.32 -8.99 14.50
N GLN A 671 -20.95 -8.23 15.53
CA GLN A 671 -19.67 -7.54 15.67
C GLN A 671 -18.88 -8.05 16.88
#